data_d0f369224e7ee28558a8500bc57df162
#
_entry.id   d0f369224e7ee28558a8500bc57df162
#
_cell.length_a   1.000
_cell.length_b   1.000
_cell.length_c   1.000
_cell.angle_alpha   90.00
_cell.angle_beta   90.00
_cell.angle_gamma   90.00
#
_symmetry.space_group_name_H-M   'P 1'
#
loop_
_entity.id
_entity.type
_entity.pdbx_description
1 polymer ?
#
loop_
_entity_poly.entity_id
_entity_poly.type
_entity_poly.pdbx_seq_one_letter_code
_entity_poly.pdbx_strand_id
1 'polypeptide(L)'
;MDISIFVKTLLYMKYIFTALSILLAGSLYAQTPEMAEIPAGNFWMGSNGWGHDYDEAPIHKVTITEGFKMSVAEITNAQYEEFRPEHRALRGKDGFSSGDNEAVVHVSYYDAVAYCEWLSKKTGRNFRLPTEAEWEYACRAGSYTRFWCGDWPTKIMEKNQQTERNLKVVSLETRKSEPNPFGLYDLHGNVEEWCMDWYGVYTSNDATNPAGPEQGIYKVTRGGSHNTPHSFLRSASRSAAIPEDKHNQIGFRIVESGSNLEYSPVIKSKTEKVSQRVYAWKQKNKEPLWLPPVPYVIRPDDNTPFYRHNHQPAVTWCPNGDLLAIWFSCDEENGREMVMLSSRLRKGAKDWDKAQLFFKVPDRNLTGASLLTTPDGKLIHINGVANSGDWQNLAMAMRTSTDNGLTWSAPKIIAGEHGKRHQVIAGPIITSDGALIQCCDAGPGSHDGSAIHISNDGGETWTDPWDGAAMPEFVDGGQGSTIAGIHIGLVELADGSLMALGRGNSITGEDGRKHMPKSISTDGGKTWKYSTSDLPPIDGGQRLVLKRLAEGPLMLVSFTDHPQRTPEEDRGLTFSGDKGYGMFVALSYDEGKTWPVKKLMTDGVERMLDGGAWTSQFIMSSSQAEPRGYLAGVQAPDGTIHILSSRLHYQFNLAWILE
;
A
#
# COMPACT_ATOMS: atom_id res chain seq x y z
N MET A 1 42.13 -1.13 -72.29
CA MET A 1 41.44 -1.14 -71.03
C MET A 1 41.86 -2.40 -70.27
N ASP A 2 42.64 -2.25 -69.25
CA ASP A 2 43.44 -3.34 -68.65
C ASP A 2 42.55 -4.29 -67.80
N ILE A 3 42.41 -5.51 -68.31
CA ILE A 3 41.59 -6.59 -67.72
C ILE A 3 42.04 -6.89 -66.24
N SER A 4 43.31 -6.60 -65.95
CA SER A 4 43.90 -6.79 -64.62
C SER A 4 43.30 -5.86 -63.54
N ILE A 5 42.93 -4.63 -63.91
CA ILE A 5 42.32 -3.64 -63.00
C ILE A 5 40.86 -4.01 -62.77
N PHE A 6 40.14 -4.52 -63.75
CA PHE A 6 38.75 -4.92 -63.64
C PHE A 6 38.58 -6.14 -62.68
N VAL A 7 39.46 -7.12 -62.75
CA VAL A 7 39.46 -8.31 -61.87
C VAL A 7 39.80 -7.95 -60.41
N LYS A 8 40.76 -7.02 -60.23
CA LYS A 8 41.09 -6.53 -58.87
C LYS A 8 39.93 -5.76 -58.24
N THR A 9 39.21 -4.95 -58.98
CA THR A 9 38.06 -4.19 -58.48
C THR A 9 36.89 -5.12 -58.16
N LEU A 10 36.65 -6.17 -58.96
CA LEU A 10 35.62 -7.17 -58.63
C LEU A 10 35.95 -8.00 -57.38
N LEU A 11 37.22 -8.36 -57.16
CA LEU A 11 37.65 -9.02 -55.94
C LEU A 11 37.50 -8.12 -54.70
N TYR A 12 37.87 -6.84 -54.81
CA TYR A 12 37.69 -5.86 -53.72
C TYR A 12 36.22 -5.63 -53.38
N MET A 13 35.35 -5.52 -54.38
CA MET A 13 33.90 -5.44 -54.15
C MET A 13 33.34 -6.70 -53.47
N LYS A 14 33.82 -7.89 -53.85
CA LYS A 14 33.42 -9.15 -53.22
C LYS A 14 33.83 -9.23 -51.73
N TYR A 15 35.04 -8.76 -51.40
CA TYR A 15 35.50 -8.67 -50.00
C TYR A 15 34.75 -7.61 -49.19
N ILE A 16 34.40 -6.48 -49.78
CA ILE A 16 33.58 -5.44 -49.15
C ILE A 16 32.16 -5.95 -48.92
N PHE A 17 31.54 -6.63 -49.87
CA PHE A 17 30.21 -7.23 -49.71
C PHE A 17 30.21 -8.36 -48.70
N THR A 18 31.26 -9.18 -48.62
CA THR A 18 31.37 -10.24 -47.61
C THR A 18 31.64 -9.65 -46.22
N ALA A 19 32.45 -8.61 -46.08
CA ALA A 19 32.68 -7.91 -44.82
C ALA A 19 31.42 -7.13 -44.36
N LEU A 20 30.67 -6.51 -45.28
CA LEU A 20 29.40 -5.84 -44.97
C LEU A 20 28.31 -6.85 -44.59
N SER A 21 28.25 -8.02 -45.23
CA SER A 21 27.32 -9.09 -44.85
C SER A 21 27.66 -9.72 -43.48
N ILE A 22 28.95 -9.82 -43.13
CA ILE A 22 29.37 -10.29 -41.79
C ILE A 22 29.09 -9.23 -40.71
N LEU A 23 29.27 -7.94 -41.02
CA LEU A 23 28.90 -6.83 -40.15
C LEU A 23 27.38 -6.66 -39.99
N LEU A 24 26.59 -6.88 -41.05
CA LEU A 24 25.13 -6.89 -40.96
C LEU A 24 24.56 -8.16 -40.32
N ALA A 25 25.23 -9.31 -40.45
CA ALA A 25 24.82 -10.53 -39.77
C ALA A 25 25.16 -10.49 -38.24
N GLY A 26 26.19 -9.73 -37.84
CA GLY A 26 26.52 -9.51 -36.42
C GLY A 26 25.56 -8.56 -35.69
N SER A 27 24.76 -7.77 -36.43
CA SER A 27 23.80 -6.83 -35.80
C SER A 27 22.33 -7.30 -35.81
N LEU A 28 22.07 -8.56 -36.21
CA LEU A 28 20.73 -9.16 -36.27
C LEU A 28 20.49 -10.26 -35.25
N TYR A 29 21.48 -10.60 -34.41
CA TYR A 29 21.25 -11.45 -33.25
C TYR A 29 20.92 -10.57 -32.04
N ALA A 30 19.73 -10.76 -31.48
CA ALA A 30 19.43 -10.23 -30.15
C ALA A 30 20.62 -10.52 -29.23
N GLN A 31 21.08 -9.53 -28.46
CA GLN A 31 22.05 -9.81 -27.39
C GLN A 31 21.37 -10.74 -26.39
N THR A 32 21.46 -12.06 -26.65
CA THR A 32 21.01 -13.04 -25.68
C THR A 32 21.78 -12.76 -24.39
N PRO A 33 21.10 -12.61 -23.23
CA PRO A 33 21.80 -12.41 -21.98
C PRO A 33 22.86 -13.47 -21.76
N GLU A 34 23.99 -13.09 -21.19
CA GLU A 34 25.02 -14.05 -20.80
C GLU A 34 24.45 -14.96 -19.72
N MET A 35 24.66 -16.27 -19.86
CA MET A 35 24.08 -17.30 -19.02
C MET A 35 25.15 -18.07 -18.27
N ALA A 36 24.98 -18.28 -16.96
CA ALA A 36 25.80 -19.17 -16.14
C ALA A 36 25.16 -20.56 -16.05
N GLU A 37 25.97 -21.60 -16.05
CA GLU A 37 25.53 -22.99 -15.83
C GLU A 37 25.32 -23.24 -14.33
N ILE A 38 24.11 -23.65 -13.97
CA ILE A 38 23.75 -24.00 -12.59
C ILE A 38 23.60 -25.52 -12.52
N PRO A 39 24.41 -26.23 -11.74
CA PRO A 39 24.36 -27.68 -11.68
C PRO A 39 23.10 -28.19 -10.98
N ALA A 40 22.67 -29.41 -11.29
CA ALA A 40 21.69 -30.12 -10.48
C ALA A 40 22.22 -30.35 -9.05
N GLY A 41 21.31 -30.42 -8.08
CA GLY A 41 21.71 -30.64 -6.68
C GLY A 41 20.56 -30.49 -5.71
N ASN A 42 20.90 -30.40 -4.43
CA ASN A 42 19.91 -30.17 -3.39
C ASN A 42 20.41 -29.14 -2.37
N PHE A 43 19.48 -28.47 -1.69
CA PHE A 43 19.79 -27.50 -0.66
C PHE A 43 18.65 -27.41 0.38
N TRP A 44 18.92 -26.72 1.46
CA TRP A 44 17.92 -26.36 2.45
C TRP A 44 17.36 -24.98 2.11
N MET A 45 16.10 -24.92 1.72
CA MET A 45 15.39 -23.70 1.36
C MET A 45 14.77 -23.08 2.60
N GLY A 46 14.84 -21.74 2.67
CA GLY A 46 14.29 -20.98 3.79
C GLY A 46 15.27 -20.71 4.92
N SER A 47 14.78 -20.24 6.04
CA SER A 47 15.55 -19.91 7.24
C SER A 47 14.70 -20.05 8.51
N ASN A 48 15.33 -20.46 9.63
CA ASN A 48 14.78 -20.38 10.97
C ASN A 48 15.81 -19.77 11.95
N GLY A 49 16.89 -19.19 11.42
CA GLY A 49 17.95 -18.56 12.18
C GLY A 49 17.58 -17.17 12.71
N TRP A 50 18.53 -16.54 13.42
CA TRP A 50 18.32 -15.19 13.93
C TRP A 50 18.04 -14.18 12.80
N GLY A 51 16.98 -13.38 12.98
CA GLY A 51 16.54 -12.35 12.02
C GLY A 51 15.85 -12.92 10.78
N HIS A 52 15.36 -14.18 10.81
CA HIS A 52 14.44 -14.69 9.77
C HIS A 52 13.07 -14.04 9.89
N ASP A 53 12.34 -14.00 8.79
CA ASP A 53 10.93 -13.62 8.79
C ASP A 53 10.05 -14.88 8.94
N TYR A 54 8.79 -14.69 9.37
CA TYR A 54 7.85 -15.79 9.64
C TYR A 54 7.56 -16.66 8.41
N ASP A 55 7.69 -16.12 7.21
CA ASP A 55 7.38 -16.78 5.94
C ASP A 55 8.56 -17.53 5.31
N GLU A 56 9.76 -17.41 5.90
CA GLU A 56 10.96 -18.16 5.51
C GLU A 56 10.99 -19.56 6.13
N ALA A 57 10.11 -19.84 7.08
CA ALA A 57 10.00 -21.12 7.79
C ALA A 57 8.76 -21.91 7.34
N PRO A 58 8.75 -23.24 7.49
CA PRO A 58 9.85 -24.10 7.96
C PRO A 58 10.92 -24.29 6.89
N ILE A 59 12.18 -24.47 7.33
CA ILE A 59 13.24 -24.96 6.46
C ILE A 59 12.87 -26.35 5.96
N HIS A 60 13.06 -26.58 4.66
CA HIS A 60 12.79 -27.87 4.03
C HIS A 60 13.83 -28.17 2.95
N LYS A 61 14.01 -29.43 2.62
CA LYS A 61 14.97 -29.85 1.60
C LYS A 61 14.35 -29.72 0.23
N VAL A 62 15.07 -29.07 -0.69
CA VAL A 62 14.70 -28.96 -2.10
C VAL A 62 15.73 -29.67 -2.96
N THR A 63 15.26 -30.44 -3.95
CA THR A 63 16.07 -31.10 -4.96
C THR A 63 15.79 -30.49 -6.33
N ILE A 64 16.83 -29.98 -6.97
CA ILE A 64 16.85 -29.56 -8.39
C ILE A 64 17.43 -30.72 -9.18
N THR A 65 16.57 -31.41 -9.93
CA THR A 65 16.93 -32.70 -10.55
C THR A 65 17.81 -32.58 -11.80
N GLU A 66 17.70 -31.44 -12.50
CA GLU A 66 18.44 -31.15 -13.72
C GLU A 66 19.13 -29.79 -13.62
N GLY A 67 20.34 -29.70 -14.19
CA GLY A 67 21.00 -28.39 -14.32
C GLY A 67 20.22 -27.47 -15.25
N PHE A 68 20.34 -26.18 -15.02
CA PHE A 68 19.73 -25.13 -15.84
C PHE A 68 20.72 -23.99 -16.06
N LYS A 69 20.38 -23.07 -16.97
CA LYS A 69 21.16 -21.84 -17.12
C LYS A 69 20.40 -20.66 -16.57
N MET A 70 21.11 -19.75 -15.91
CA MET A 70 20.53 -18.51 -15.39
C MET A 70 21.30 -17.31 -15.93
N SER A 71 20.63 -16.22 -16.27
CA SER A 71 21.31 -14.99 -16.69
C SER A 71 22.22 -14.50 -15.55
N VAL A 72 23.47 -14.16 -15.91
CA VAL A 72 24.50 -13.83 -14.92
C VAL A 72 24.16 -12.60 -14.08
N ALA A 73 23.30 -11.73 -14.60
CA ALA A 73 22.76 -10.54 -13.95
C ALA A 73 21.29 -10.35 -14.35
N GLU A 74 20.65 -9.33 -13.82
CA GLU A 74 19.31 -8.91 -14.22
C GLU A 74 19.30 -8.50 -15.70
N ILE A 75 18.13 -8.55 -16.34
CA ILE A 75 17.93 -8.05 -17.69
C ILE A 75 18.13 -6.54 -17.71
N THR A 76 18.94 -6.07 -18.66
CA THR A 76 19.27 -4.65 -18.79
C THR A 76 18.28 -3.89 -19.68
N ASN A 77 18.29 -2.55 -19.59
CA ASN A 77 17.50 -1.69 -20.48
C ASN A 77 17.74 -2.01 -21.95
N ALA A 78 19.00 -2.12 -22.39
CA ALA A 78 19.33 -2.42 -23.77
C ALA A 78 18.73 -3.76 -24.24
N GLN A 79 18.78 -4.79 -23.38
CA GLN A 79 18.22 -6.11 -23.70
C GLN A 79 16.68 -6.08 -23.75
N TYR A 80 16.04 -5.38 -22.82
CA TYR A 80 14.57 -5.30 -22.77
C TYR A 80 13.99 -4.45 -23.90
N GLU A 81 14.65 -3.36 -24.27
CA GLU A 81 14.23 -2.47 -25.35
C GLU A 81 14.32 -3.11 -26.75
N GLU A 82 15.07 -4.20 -26.91
CA GLU A 82 14.96 -5.01 -28.13
C GLU A 82 13.58 -5.67 -28.29
N PHE A 83 12.92 -5.98 -27.18
CA PHE A 83 11.57 -6.52 -27.12
C PHE A 83 10.53 -5.39 -27.19
N ARG A 84 10.70 -4.33 -26.38
CA ARG A 84 9.80 -3.18 -26.28
C ARG A 84 10.56 -1.87 -26.39
N PRO A 85 10.82 -1.38 -27.61
CA PRO A 85 11.55 -0.12 -27.81
C PRO A 85 10.93 1.10 -27.13
N GLU A 86 9.60 1.11 -26.96
CA GLU A 86 8.87 2.16 -26.27
C GLU A 86 9.20 2.27 -24.78
N HIS A 87 9.71 1.21 -24.16
CA HIS A 87 10.15 1.22 -22.75
C HIS A 87 11.26 2.24 -22.49
N ARG A 88 12.01 2.61 -23.53
CA ARG A 88 13.04 3.66 -23.47
C ARG A 88 12.52 4.99 -22.92
N ALA A 89 11.23 5.28 -23.06
CA ALA A 89 10.60 6.46 -22.49
C ALA A 89 10.58 6.48 -20.95
N LEU A 90 10.78 5.32 -20.32
CA LEU A 90 10.81 5.18 -18.85
C LEU A 90 12.24 5.29 -18.28
N ARG A 91 13.27 5.39 -19.12
CA ARG A 91 14.64 5.59 -18.64
C ARG A 91 14.78 6.87 -17.82
N GLY A 92 15.43 6.75 -16.68
CA GLY A 92 15.62 7.89 -15.77
C GLY A 92 14.35 8.35 -15.06
N LYS A 93 13.22 7.65 -15.21
CA LYS A 93 12.03 7.91 -14.44
C LYS A 93 12.37 7.75 -12.95
N ASP A 94 11.90 8.66 -12.12
CA ASP A 94 12.23 8.75 -10.69
C ASP A 94 13.75 8.86 -10.39
N GLY A 95 14.57 9.13 -11.42
CA GLY A 95 16.03 9.24 -11.34
C GLY A 95 16.79 7.92 -11.51
N PHE A 96 16.13 6.79 -11.74
CA PHE A 96 16.75 5.46 -11.80
C PHE A 96 16.78 4.88 -13.22
N SER A 97 17.67 3.88 -13.44
CA SER A 97 17.71 3.06 -14.67
C SER A 97 17.79 3.87 -15.96
N SER A 98 18.80 4.72 -16.10
CA SER A 98 18.99 5.57 -17.29
C SER A 98 19.93 4.99 -18.35
N GLY A 99 20.88 4.14 -17.94
CA GLY A 99 21.94 3.57 -18.78
C GLY A 99 21.53 2.28 -19.49
N ASP A 100 22.25 1.96 -20.58
CA ASP A 100 22.02 0.73 -21.36
C ASP A 100 22.24 -0.56 -20.53
N ASN A 101 23.25 -0.55 -19.65
CA ASN A 101 23.66 -1.68 -18.83
C ASN A 101 23.04 -1.65 -17.42
N GLU A 102 22.13 -0.73 -17.14
CA GLU A 102 21.38 -0.74 -15.90
C GLU A 102 20.22 -1.73 -15.98
N ALA A 103 19.89 -2.35 -14.85
CA ALA A 103 18.76 -3.26 -14.73
C ALA A 103 17.48 -2.55 -15.19
N VAL A 104 16.68 -3.22 -16.02
CA VAL A 104 15.37 -2.71 -16.41
C VAL A 104 14.45 -2.72 -15.20
N VAL A 105 13.71 -1.63 -14.99
CA VAL A 105 12.71 -1.47 -13.94
C VAL A 105 11.40 -0.98 -14.54
N HIS A 106 10.36 -0.77 -13.72
CA HIS A 106 9.00 -0.47 -14.17
C HIS A 106 8.41 -1.56 -15.07
N VAL A 107 8.74 -2.82 -14.79
CA VAL A 107 8.24 -4.01 -15.47
C VAL A 107 7.38 -4.84 -14.53
N SER A 108 6.17 -5.18 -14.96
CA SER A 108 5.29 -6.09 -14.23
C SER A 108 5.72 -7.55 -14.41
N TYR A 109 5.15 -8.44 -13.61
CA TYR A 109 5.32 -9.88 -13.81
C TYR A 109 4.97 -10.31 -15.24
N TYR A 110 3.84 -9.81 -15.76
CA TYR A 110 3.39 -10.15 -17.11
C TYR A 110 4.31 -9.59 -18.20
N ASP A 111 4.92 -8.42 -17.98
CA ASP A 111 5.92 -7.85 -18.87
C ASP A 111 7.18 -8.71 -18.93
N ALA A 112 7.63 -9.22 -17.78
CA ALA A 112 8.80 -10.10 -17.68
C ALA A 112 8.54 -11.47 -18.35
N VAL A 113 7.34 -12.05 -18.15
CA VAL A 113 6.93 -13.28 -18.83
C VAL A 113 6.90 -13.08 -20.35
N ALA A 114 6.28 -11.99 -20.82
CA ALA A 114 6.20 -11.69 -22.25
C ALA A 114 7.59 -11.49 -22.91
N TYR A 115 8.56 -10.92 -22.16
CA TYR A 115 9.96 -10.88 -22.61
C TYR A 115 10.55 -12.28 -22.78
N CYS A 116 10.35 -13.17 -21.80
CA CYS A 116 10.82 -14.55 -21.88
C CYS A 116 10.24 -15.31 -23.08
N GLU A 117 8.93 -15.17 -23.33
CA GLU A 117 8.24 -15.78 -24.47
C GLU A 117 8.77 -15.23 -25.80
N TRP A 118 8.95 -13.91 -25.89
CA TRP A 118 9.55 -13.27 -27.08
C TRP A 118 10.96 -13.79 -27.35
N LEU A 119 11.81 -13.86 -26.32
CA LEU A 119 13.19 -14.34 -26.45
C LEU A 119 13.23 -15.81 -26.84
N SER A 120 12.36 -16.64 -26.26
CA SER A 120 12.22 -18.05 -26.59
C SER A 120 11.84 -18.24 -28.06
N LYS A 121 10.85 -17.50 -28.54
CA LYS A 121 10.44 -17.54 -29.95
C LYS A 121 11.54 -17.06 -30.90
N LYS A 122 12.28 -16.02 -30.51
CA LYS A 122 13.36 -15.44 -31.33
C LYS A 122 14.57 -16.37 -31.46
N THR A 123 14.89 -17.08 -30.39
CA THR A 123 16.11 -17.90 -30.33
C THR A 123 15.89 -19.39 -30.58
N GLY A 124 14.65 -19.88 -30.48
CA GLY A 124 14.31 -21.30 -30.49
C GLY A 124 14.72 -22.05 -29.22
N ARG A 125 15.09 -21.32 -28.15
CA ARG A 125 15.46 -21.85 -26.83
C ARG A 125 14.29 -21.64 -25.87
N ASN A 126 14.26 -22.30 -24.71
CA ASN A 126 13.16 -22.20 -23.74
C ASN A 126 13.57 -21.32 -22.56
N PHE A 127 13.14 -20.05 -22.58
CA PHE A 127 13.37 -19.09 -21.51
C PHE A 127 12.11 -18.86 -20.70
N ARG A 128 12.27 -18.70 -19.39
CA ARG A 128 11.23 -18.34 -18.42
C ARG A 128 11.83 -17.59 -17.25
N LEU A 129 11.00 -17.08 -16.36
CA LEU A 129 11.43 -16.64 -15.04
C LEU A 129 11.92 -17.84 -14.21
N PRO A 130 12.88 -17.65 -13.27
CA PRO A 130 13.25 -18.69 -12.32
C PRO A 130 12.06 -19.05 -11.43
N THR A 131 12.00 -20.30 -10.96
CA THR A 131 11.19 -20.59 -9.77
C THR A 131 11.84 -19.95 -8.55
N GLU A 132 11.07 -19.74 -7.48
CA GLU A 132 11.59 -19.23 -6.22
C GLU A 132 12.73 -20.12 -5.70
N ALA A 133 12.58 -21.43 -5.83
CA ALA A 133 13.58 -22.40 -5.42
C ALA A 133 14.84 -22.38 -6.29
N GLU A 134 14.71 -22.26 -7.60
CA GLU A 134 15.86 -22.08 -8.51
C GLU A 134 16.63 -20.80 -8.19
N TRP A 135 15.90 -19.72 -7.89
CA TRP A 135 16.50 -18.45 -7.51
C TRP A 135 17.32 -18.59 -6.21
N GLU A 136 16.72 -19.14 -5.13
CA GLU A 136 17.41 -19.28 -3.84
C GLU A 136 18.57 -20.26 -3.91
N TYR A 137 18.42 -21.38 -4.64
CA TYR A 137 19.48 -22.33 -4.90
C TYR A 137 20.69 -21.68 -5.60
N ALA A 138 20.40 -20.95 -6.66
CA ALA A 138 21.42 -20.22 -7.43
C ALA A 138 22.05 -19.09 -6.62
N CYS A 139 21.27 -18.36 -5.82
CA CYS A 139 21.77 -17.33 -4.92
C CYS A 139 22.73 -17.89 -3.88
N ARG A 140 22.37 -18.98 -3.22
CA ARG A 140 23.21 -19.63 -2.18
C ARG A 140 24.50 -20.21 -2.74
N ALA A 141 24.48 -20.75 -3.94
CA ALA A 141 25.64 -21.39 -4.57
C ALA A 141 26.41 -22.31 -3.63
N GLY A 142 25.69 -23.14 -2.84
CA GLY A 142 26.23 -24.07 -1.86
C GLY A 142 26.43 -23.50 -0.45
N SER A 143 26.19 -22.22 -0.19
CA SER A 143 26.28 -21.64 1.15
C SER A 143 25.03 -21.93 2.00
N TYR A 144 25.23 -21.98 3.33
CA TYR A 144 24.16 -22.07 4.33
C TYR A 144 24.02 -20.79 5.16
N THR A 145 24.84 -19.81 4.87
CA THR A 145 24.92 -18.53 5.56
C THR A 145 23.78 -17.59 5.13
N ARG A 146 23.65 -16.46 5.82
CA ARG A 146 22.61 -15.46 5.51
C ARG A 146 22.73 -14.91 4.08
N PHE A 147 23.97 -14.70 3.63
CA PHE A 147 24.32 -14.28 2.26
C PHE A 147 25.22 -15.34 1.65
N TRP A 148 25.36 -15.39 0.35
CA TRP A 148 26.26 -16.36 -0.29
C TRP A 148 27.71 -16.21 0.17
N CYS A 149 28.12 -15.02 0.60
CA CYS A 149 29.49 -14.69 1.03
C CYS A 149 29.71 -14.77 2.55
N GLY A 150 28.71 -15.16 3.35
CA GLY A 150 28.82 -15.25 4.81
C GLY A 150 27.59 -14.70 5.56
N ASP A 151 27.71 -14.54 6.88
CA ASP A 151 26.59 -14.08 7.73
C ASP A 151 26.47 -12.57 7.87
N TRP A 152 27.47 -11.83 7.39
CA TRP A 152 27.51 -10.38 7.44
C TRP A 152 27.60 -9.78 6.04
N PRO A 153 26.90 -8.67 5.77
CA PRO A 153 27.05 -7.98 4.50
C PRO A 153 28.49 -7.51 4.34
N THR A 154 29.05 -7.75 3.18
CA THR A 154 30.39 -7.32 2.83
C THR A 154 30.35 -6.02 2.04
N LYS A 155 31.55 -5.44 1.76
CA LYS A 155 31.69 -4.28 0.86
C LYS A 155 31.01 -4.45 -0.52
N ILE A 156 30.73 -5.69 -0.90
CA ILE A 156 29.99 -6.07 -2.11
C ILE A 156 28.59 -5.44 -2.14
N MET A 157 27.96 -5.36 -0.97
CA MET A 157 26.58 -4.86 -0.82
C MET A 157 26.51 -3.33 -0.60
N GLU A 158 27.63 -2.69 -0.26
CA GLU A 158 27.68 -1.26 0.05
C GLU A 158 27.43 -0.36 -1.18
N LYS A 159 27.64 -0.86 -2.39
CA LYS A 159 27.55 -0.08 -3.63
C LYS A 159 26.12 0.21 -4.09
N ASN A 160 25.17 -0.63 -3.69
CA ASN A 160 23.78 -0.59 -4.15
C ASN A 160 22.80 -0.29 -3.03
N GLN A 161 23.22 0.41 -1.98
CA GLN A 161 22.40 0.57 -0.79
C GLN A 161 22.03 2.00 -0.52
N GLN A 162 20.75 2.15 -0.33
CA GLN A 162 20.17 3.24 0.42
C GLN A 162 19.42 2.65 1.61
N THR A 163 19.45 3.35 2.72
CA THR A 163 18.44 3.11 3.75
C THR A 163 17.10 3.61 3.22
N GLU A 164 16.01 2.96 3.57
CA GLU A 164 14.63 3.29 3.12
C GLU A 164 14.25 4.77 3.24
N ARG A 165 14.93 5.52 4.07
CA ARG A 165 14.74 6.96 4.28
C ARG A 165 15.70 7.85 3.49
N ASN A 166 16.64 7.27 2.78
CA ASN A 166 17.66 8.02 2.05
C ASN A 166 17.40 7.95 0.55
N LEU A 167 16.58 8.86 0.06
CA LEU A 167 16.11 8.96 -1.33
C LEU A 167 17.22 9.34 -2.34
N LYS A 168 18.49 9.01 -2.07
CA LYS A 168 19.56 9.25 -3.04
C LYS A 168 19.39 8.31 -4.23
N VAL A 169 19.43 8.88 -5.41
CA VAL A 169 19.53 8.15 -6.65
C VAL A 169 20.85 7.38 -6.68
N VAL A 170 20.79 6.09 -6.93
CA VAL A 170 21.94 5.22 -7.19
C VAL A 170 21.85 4.66 -8.60
N SER A 171 22.99 4.35 -9.20
CA SER A 171 23.02 3.67 -10.49
C SER A 171 22.63 2.20 -10.29
N LEU A 172 21.72 1.72 -11.15
CA LEU A 172 21.31 0.31 -11.22
C LEU A 172 22.13 -0.51 -12.23
N GLU A 173 23.34 -0.07 -12.56
CA GLU A 173 24.25 -0.79 -13.45
C GLU A 173 24.50 -2.20 -12.90
N THR A 174 24.29 -3.20 -13.75
CA THR A 174 24.47 -4.60 -13.39
C THR A 174 25.95 -4.97 -13.28
N ARG A 175 26.27 -6.06 -12.55
CA ARG A 175 27.63 -6.59 -12.36
C ARG A 175 28.58 -5.67 -11.62
N LYS A 176 28.06 -4.84 -10.73
CA LYS A 176 28.90 -4.02 -9.85
C LYS A 176 29.40 -4.75 -8.61
N SER A 177 28.68 -5.79 -8.20
CA SER A 177 29.08 -6.68 -7.12
C SER A 177 30.10 -7.72 -7.61
N GLU A 178 30.71 -8.45 -6.67
CA GLU A 178 31.42 -9.67 -7.03
C GLU A 178 30.43 -10.81 -7.30
N PRO A 179 30.73 -11.72 -8.25
CA PRO A 179 29.87 -12.84 -8.53
C PRO A 179 29.94 -13.88 -7.41
N ASN A 180 28.83 -14.57 -7.20
CA ASN A 180 28.82 -15.74 -6.32
C ASN A 180 29.57 -16.93 -6.97
N PRO A 181 29.76 -18.08 -6.28
CA PRO A 181 30.48 -19.25 -6.82
C PRO A 181 29.89 -19.82 -8.12
N PHE A 182 28.64 -19.52 -8.47
CA PHE A 182 28.05 -19.91 -9.77
C PHE A 182 28.23 -18.84 -10.86
N GLY A 183 28.94 -17.74 -10.58
CA GLY A 183 29.18 -16.65 -11.53
C GLY A 183 28.01 -15.66 -11.65
N LEU A 184 27.10 -15.64 -10.71
CA LEU A 184 25.94 -14.76 -10.71
C LEU A 184 26.19 -13.49 -9.91
N TYR A 185 25.77 -12.35 -10.43
CA TYR A 185 25.93 -11.01 -9.86
C TYR A 185 24.62 -10.50 -9.26
N ASP A 186 24.73 -9.53 -8.36
CA ASP A 186 23.67 -8.63 -7.87
C ASP A 186 22.47 -9.33 -7.20
N LEU A 187 22.67 -10.56 -6.65
CA LEU A 187 21.61 -11.34 -6.00
C LEU A 187 21.16 -10.82 -4.62
N HIS A 188 21.82 -9.80 -4.09
CA HIS A 188 21.52 -9.17 -2.80
C HIS A 188 21.42 -7.65 -2.97
N GLY A 189 20.32 -7.16 -3.46
CA GLY A 189 20.07 -5.75 -3.74
C GLY A 189 19.99 -5.44 -5.22
N ASN A 190 20.30 -4.24 -5.63
CA ASN A 190 20.12 -3.65 -6.95
C ASN A 190 18.64 -3.52 -7.31
N VAL A 191 17.98 -4.56 -7.85
CA VAL A 191 16.53 -4.60 -8.03
C VAL A 191 15.96 -5.92 -7.52
N GLU A 192 14.72 -5.87 -7.05
CA GLU A 192 13.94 -7.08 -6.77
C GLU A 192 13.68 -7.82 -8.07
N GLU A 193 13.64 -9.14 -8.00
CA GLU A 193 13.54 -9.98 -9.18
C GLU A 193 12.28 -10.84 -9.15
N TRP A 194 11.45 -10.72 -10.19
CA TRP A 194 10.28 -11.55 -10.37
C TRP A 194 10.65 -13.03 -10.47
N CYS A 195 9.97 -13.87 -9.69
CA CYS A 195 9.95 -15.32 -9.83
C CYS A 195 8.60 -15.79 -10.41
N MET A 196 8.58 -16.97 -11.03
CA MET A 196 7.35 -17.47 -11.66
C MET A 196 6.29 -17.92 -10.67
N ASP A 197 6.67 -18.23 -9.43
CA ASP A 197 5.82 -18.81 -8.41
C ASP A 197 4.74 -17.84 -7.94
N TRP A 198 3.54 -18.36 -7.69
CA TRP A 198 2.63 -17.70 -6.79
C TRP A 198 3.15 -17.80 -5.36
N TYR A 199 3.04 -16.72 -4.62
CA TYR A 199 3.45 -16.71 -3.23
C TYR A 199 2.57 -17.66 -2.38
N GLY A 200 3.23 -18.55 -1.63
CA GLY A 200 2.59 -19.51 -0.74
C GLY A 200 3.44 -19.80 0.49
N VAL A 201 2.81 -20.39 1.50
CA VAL A 201 3.51 -20.82 2.72
C VAL A 201 4.37 -22.04 2.44
N TYR A 202 5.54 -22.11 3.07
CA TYR A 202 6.37 -23.30 3.03
C TYR A 202 5.77 -24.43 3.87
N THR A 203 6.09 -25.66 3.49
CA THR A 203 5.78 -26.86 4.26
C THR A 203 7.08 -27.55 4.68
N SER A 204 7.02 -28.39 5.72
CA SER A 204 8.19 -29.16 6.19
C SER A 204 8.55 -30.36 5.31
N ASN A 205 7.79 -30.60 4.24
CA ASN A 205 8.03 -31.74 3.34
C ASN A 205 9.17 -31.42 2.37
N ASP A 206 9.99 -32.43 2.06
CA ASP A 206 10.94 -32.34 0.97
C ASP A 206 10.21 -32.07 -0.35
N ALA A 207 10.81 -31.26 -1.22
CA ALA A 207 10.23 -30.87 -2.50
C ALA A 207 11.22 -31.12 -3.65
N THR A 208 10.68 -31.44 -4.83
CA THR A 208 11.47 -31.69 -6.05
C THR A 208 11.03 -30.69 -7.11
N ASN A 209 11.96 -29.92 -7.67
CA ASN A 209 11.70 -28.86 -8.65
C ASN A 209 10.45 -28.00 -8.35
N PRO A 210 10.27 -27.49 -7.12
CA PRO A 210 9.04 -26.82 -6.76
C PRO A 210 8.86 -25.50 -7.53
N ALA A 211 7.60 -25.20 -7.89
CA ALA A 211 7.18 -23.99 -8.58
C ALA A 211 6.05 -23.24 -7.82
N GLY A 212 5.97 -23.44 -6.51
CA GLY A 212 4.94 -22.85 -5.67
C GLY A 212 3.54 -23.42 -5.93
N PRO A 213 2.49 -22.79 -5.40
CA PRO A 213 1.11 -23.21 -5.65
C PRO A 213 0.68 -22.90 -7.10
N GLU A 214 -0.29 -23.68 -7.62
CA GLU A 214 -0.84 -23.46 -8.99
C GLU A 214 -1.55 -22.11 -9.13
N GLN A 215 -2.10 -21.59 -8.05
CA GLN A 215 -2.84 -20.33 -8.02
C GLN A 215 -2.50 -19.55 -6.76
N GLY A 216 -2.58 -18.25 -6.86
CA GLY A 216 -2.30 -17.33 -5.76
C GLY A 216 -2.81 -15.92 -6.04
N ILE A 217 -2.45 -15.01 -5.16
CA ILE A 217 -2.82 -13.59 -5.24
C ILE A 217 -1.60 -12.74 -5.61
N TYR A 218 -0.43 -13.11 -5.13
CA TYR A 218 0.82 -12.39 -5.31
C TYR A 218 1.85 -13.27 -6.02
N LYS A 219 2.71 -12.65 -6.81
CA LYS A 219 3.89 -13.29 -7.39
C LYS A 219 5.10 -13.04 -6.50
N VAL A 220 5.91 -14.08 -6.32
CA VAL A 220 7.13 -13.99 -5.52
C VAL A 220 8.12 -13.02 -6.17
N THR A 221 8.77 -12.21 -5.35
CA THR A 221 9.97 -11.45 -5.70
C THR A 221 11.10 -11.80 -4.73
N ARG A 222 12.35 -11.74 -5.19
CA ARG A 222 13.53 -12.13 -4.44
C ARG A 222 14.64 -11.11 -4.58
N GLY A 223 15.67 -11.20 -3.70
CA GLY A 223 16.89 -10.40 -3.76
C GLY A 223 16.83 -9.05 -3.05
N GLY A 224 15.65 -8.46 -2.94
CA GLY A 224 15.49 -7.07 -2.50
C GLY A 224 16.07 -6.08 -3.51
N SER A 225 15.98 -4.79 -3.22
CA SER A 225 16.39 -3.72 -4.12
C SER A 225 17.48 -2.83 -3.51
N HIS A 226 17.89 -1.82 -4.27
CA HIS A 226 18.77 -0.73 -3.80
C HIS A 226 18.20 0.03 -2.58
N ASN A 227 16.90 -0.07 -2.32
CA ASN A 227 16.19 0.58 -1.21
C ASN A 227 15.77 -0.41 -0.11
N THR A 228 16.38 -1.59 -0.07
CA THR A 228 16.05 -2.62 0.92
C THR A 228 17.12 -2.69 2.00
N PRO A 229 16.76 -2.62 3.32
CA PRO A 229 17.71 -2.77 4.41
C PRO A 229 18.44 -4.11 4.35
N HIS A 230 19.69 -4.13 4.80
CA HIS A 230 20.55 -5.33 4.78
C HIS A 230 19.91 -6.57 5.42
N SER A 231 19.10 -6.39 6.46
CA SER A 231 18.40 -7.49 7.13
C SER A 231 17.43 -8.25 6.23
N PHE A 232 16.94 -7.62 5.16
CA PHE A 232 16.01 -8.18 4.18
C PHE A 232 16.67 -8.56 2.84
N LEU A 233 18.00 -8.41 2.71
CA LEU A 233 18.75 -8.83 1.52
C LEU A 233 19.32 -10.25 1.61
N ARG A 234 18.89 -11.05 2.59
CA ARG A 234 19.41 -12.41 2.83
C ARG A 234 18.95 -13.37 1.72
N SER A 235 19.73 -14.44 1.51
CA SER A 235 19.38 -15.47 0.50
C SER A 235 17.98 -16.07 0.71
N ALA A 236 17.53 -16.19 1.97
CA ALA A 236 16.23 -16.74 2.33
C ALA A 236 15.11 -15.69 2.32
N SER A 237 15.42 -14.39 2.31
CA SER A 237 14.40 -13.34 2.39
C SER A 237 13.42 -13.43 1.23
N ARG A 238 12.15 -13.39 1.56
CA ARG A 238 11.05 -13.52 0.63
C ARG A 238 10.28 -12.20 0.57
N SER A 239 9.86 -11.86 -0.62
CA SER A 239 8.95 -10.75 -0.85
C SER A 239 7.92 -11.14 -1.91
N ALA A 240 6.89 -10.35 -2.08
CA ALA A 240 5.94 -10.56 -3.15
C ALA A 240 5.30 -9.24 -3.57
N ALA A 241 4.72 -9.23 -4.77
CA ALA A 241 3.97 -8.10 -5.28
C ALA A 241 2.73 -8.55 -6.06
N ILE A 242 1.80 -7.62 -6.24
CA ILE A 242 0.65 -7.80 -7.15
C ILE A 242 1.22 -7.98 -8.56
N PRO A 243 0.73 -8.95 -9.37
CA PRO A 243 1.36 -9.25 -10.68
C PRO A 243 1.41 -8.08 -11.66
N GLU A 244 0.49 -7.12 -11.55
CA GLU A 244 0.43 -5.89 -12.35
C GLU A 244 1.34 -4.78 -11.83
N ASP A 245 1.85 -4.92 -10.60
CA ASP A 245 2.67 -3.88 -9.97
C ASP A 245 4.00 -3.69 -10.72
N LYS A 246 4.43 -2.44 -10.81
CA LYS A 246 5.68 -2.04 -11.47
C LYS A 246 6.18 -0.72 -10.93
N HIS A 247 7.42 -0.69 -10.53
CA HIS A 247 8.06 0.48 -9.94
C HIS A 247 9.58 0.46 -10.17
N ASN A 248 10.27 1.48 -9.71
CA ASN A 248 11.71 1.67 -9.92
C ASN A 248 12.62 0.71 -9.11
N GLN A 249 12.06 -0.21 -8.34
CA GLN A 249 12.82 -1.16 -7.51
C GLN A 249 12.68 -2.61 -7.99
N ILE A 250 11.86 -2.89 -9.03
CA ILE A 250 11.57 -4.24 -9.47
C ILE A 250 11.94 -4.45 -10.93
N GLY A 251 12.72 -5.52 -11.17
CA GLY A 251 13.16 -6.02 -12.46
C GLY A 251 13.06 -7.54 -12.50
N PHE A 252 13.94 -8.20 -13.25
CA PHE A 252 13.94 -9.67 -13.34
C PHE A 252 15.22 -10.20 -13.95
N ARG A 253 15.52 -11.47 -13.68
CA ARG A 253 16.46 -12.32 -14.43
C ARG A 253 15.73 -13.50 -15.04
N ILE A 254 16.38 -14.22 -15.95
CA ILE A 254 15.77 -15.34 -16.67
C ILE A 254 16.57 -16.62 -16.53
N VAL A 255 15.88 -17.73 -16.73
CA VAL A 255 16.48 -19.06 -16.85
C VAL A 255 16.19 -19.70 -18.20
N GLU A 256 17.10 -20.52 -18.67
CA GLU A 256 16.91 -21.47 -19.77
C GLU A 256 16.85 -22.87 -19.17
N SER A 257 15.69 -23.49 -19.22
CA SER A 257 15.45 -24.81 -18.62
C SER A 257 14.31 -25.53 -19.31
N GLY A 258 14.43 -26.85 -19.38
CA GLY A 258 13.35 -27.76 -19.79
C GLY A 258 12.84 -28.63 -18.62
N SER A 259 13.24 -28.33 -17.37
CA SER A 259 12.92 -29.14 -16.20
C SER A 259 11.41 -29.28 -15.97
N ASN A 260 10.99 -30.47 -15.55
CA ASN A 260 9.62 -30.68 -15.05
C ASN A 260 9.44 -30.02 -13.70
N LEU A 261 8.44 -29.14 -13.59
CA LEU A 261 8.13 -28.38 -12.39
C LEU A 261 7.01 -29.05 -11.59
N GLU A 262 7.12 -29.05 -10.27
CA GLU A 262 6.11 -29.57 -9.36
C GLU A 262 5.37 -28.43 -8.65
N TYR A 263 4.05 -28.38 -8.77
CA TYR A 263 3.20 -27.39 -8.12
C TYR A 263 2.66 -27.92 -6.80
N SER A 264 2.64 -27.08 -5.79
CA SER A 264 2.05 -27.41 -4.49
C SER A 264 0.54 -27.13 -4.47
N PRO A 265 -0.22 -27.85 -3.63
CA PRO A 265 -1.65 -27.57 -3.49
C PRO A 265 -1.89 -26.21 -2.88
N VAL A 266 -2.99 -25.56 -3.28
CA VAL A 266 -3.44 -24.29 -2.68
C VAL A 266 -3.94 -24.55 -1.25
N ILE A 267 -3.27 -23.97 -0.27
CA ILE A 267 -3.71 -24.04 1.13
C ILE A 267 -4.83 -23.01 1.34
N LYS A 268 -6.07 -23.49 1.52
CA LYS A 268 -7.21 -22.63 1.83
C LYS A 268 -7.11 -22.15 3.27
N SER A 269 -7.22 -20.83 3.49
CA SER A 269 -7.36 -20.26 4.82
C SER A 269 -8.66 -20.74 5.49
N LYS A 270 -8.69 -20.75 6.83
CA LYS A 270 -9.92 -21.01 7.59
C LYS A 270 -10.97 -19.98 7.18
N THR A 271 -12.15 -20.47 6.79
CA THR A 271 -13.26 -19.58 6.43
C THR A 271 -13.99 -19.15 7.68
N GLU A 272 -14.11 -17.86 7.89
CA GLU A 272 -14.99 -17.28 8.90
C GLU A 272 -16.46 -17.64 8.58
N LYS A 273 -17.31 -17.78 9.61
CA LYS A 273 -18.75 -17.93 9.40
C LYS A 273 -19.39 -16.54 9.39
N VAL A 274 -19.78 -16.06 8.22
CA VAL A 274 -20.48 -14.77 8.01
C VAL A 274 -21.89 -15.05 7.49
N SER A 275 -22.91 -14.48 8.15
CA SER A 275 -24.29 -14.59 7.70
C SER A 275 -24.45 -13.92 6.32
N GLN A 276 -25.09 -14.61 5.37
CA GLN A 276 -25.40 -14.05 4.05
C GLN A 276 -26.84 -13.54 3.97
N ARG A 277 -27.58 -13.60 5.07
CA ARG A 277 -28.94 -13.08 5.12
C ARG A 277 -28.93 -11.56 5.21
N VAL A 278 -29.56 -10.88 4.25
CA VAL A 278 -29.76 -9.42 4.31
C VAL A 278 -30.58 -9.07 5.54
N TYR A 279 -30.09 -8.12 6.31
CA TYR A 279 -30.76 -7.62 7.50
C TYR A 279 -31.80 -6.58 7.12
N ALA A 280 -33.04 -6.77 7.58
CA ALA A 280 -34.09 -5.76 7.45
C ALA A 280 -33.90 -4.69 8.52
N TRP A 281 -33.27 -3.56 8.16
CA TRP A 281 -33.06 -2.45 9.06
C TRP A 281 -34.40 -1.87 9.51
N LYS A 282 -34.56 -1.71 10.83
CA LYS A 282 -35.74 -1.05 11.40
C LYS A 282 -35.65 0.45 11.17
N GLN A 283 -36.81 1.13 11.25
CA GLN A 283 -36.84 2.59 11.26
C GLN A 283 -35.93 3.16 12.35
N LYS A 284 -35.36 4.33 12.09
CA LYS A 284 -34.47 5.07 12.98
C LYS A 284 -35.07 5.21 14.37
N ASN A 285 -34.27 4.89 15.37
CA ASN A 285 -34.64 5.15 16.76
C ASN A 285 -34.60 6.69 16.99
N LYS A 286 -35.74 7.26 17.41
CA LYS A 286 -35.85 8.70 17.73
C LYS A 286 -35.42 9.03 19.15
N GLU A 287 -35.35 8.05 20.04
CA GLU A 287 -34.90 8.23 21.40
C GLU A 287 -33.38 8.39 21.44
N PRO A 288 -32.83 9.21 22.36
CA PRO A 288 -31.40 9.36 22.56
C PRO A 288 -30.72 8.02 22.81
N LEU A 289 -29.68 7.75 22.05
CA LEU A 289 -28.86 6.54 22.20
C LEU A 289 -27.41 6.95 22.42
N TRP A 290 -26.84 6.50 23.53
CA TRP A 290 -25.42 6.49 23.82
C TRP A 290 -25.07 5.17 24.49
N LEU A 291 -24.03 4.49 23.97
CA LEU A 291 -23.46 3.32 24.62
C LEU A 291 -22.04 3.64 25.09
N PRO A 292 -21.65 3.18 26.30
CA PRO A 292 -20.27 3.32 26.75
C PRO A 292 -19.30 2.72 25.73
N PRO A 293 -18.16 3.40 25.46
CA PRO A 293 -17.20 2.91 24.47
C PRO A 293 -16.59 1.57 24.88
N VAL A 294 -16.44 0.69 23.91
CA VAL A 294 -15.88 -0.66 24.08
C VAL A 294 -14.69 -0.88 23.13
N PRO A 295 -13.69 -1.69 23.51
CA PRO A 295 -12.59 -2.00 22.62
C PRO A 295 -13.06 -2.86 21.43
N TYR A 296 -12.58 -2.53 20.22
CA TYR A 296 -12.76 -3.38 19.03
C TYR A 296 -11.46 -4.06 18.60
N VAL A 297 -10.30 -3.56 19.03
CA VAL A 297 -8.99 -4.17 18.79
C VAL A 297 -8.77 -5.25 19.84
N ILE A 298 -9.12 -6.49 19.52
CA ILE A 298 -9.05 -7.64 20.43
C ILE A 298 -8.02 -8.63 19.89
N ARG A 299 -7.03 -8.98 20.74
CA ARG A 299 -5.95 -9.89 20.36
C ARG A 299 -6.48 -11.25 19.91
N PRO A 300 -5.94 -11.84 18.82
CA PRO A 300 -6.31 -13.18 18.37
C PRO A 300 -5.81 -14.27 19.34
N ASP A 301 -6.44 -15.45 19.28
CA ASP A 301 -6.03 -16.64 20.05
C ASP A 301 -5.07 -17.56 19.27
N ASP A 302 -4.93 -17.34 17.98
CA ASP A 302 -4.12 -18.16 17.10
C ASP A 302 -2.82 -17.40 16.71
N ASN A 303 -2.10 -17.91 15.72
CA ASN A 303 -0.85 -17.34 15.24
C ASN A 303 -1.06 -16.18 14.24
N THR A 304 -2.24 -15.54 14.22
CA THR A 304 -2.44 -14.33 13.43
C THR A 304 -1.43 -13.26 13.85
N PRO A 305 -0.67 -12.66 12.95
CA PRO A 305 0.27 -11.59 13.28
C PRO A 305 -0.45 -10.45 14.00
N PHE A 306 0.00 -10.11 15.20
CA PHE A 306 -0.59 -9.04 16.00
C PHE A 306 0.53 -8.35 16.79
N TYR A 307 0.87 -7.15 16.33
CA TYR A 307 1.98 -6.37 16.84
C TYR A 307 1.53 -5.37 17.91
N ARG A 308 2.48 -4.65 18.50
CA ARG A 308 2.22 -3.71 19.60
C ARG A 308 1.48 -2.44 19.18
N HIS A 309 1.67 -1.98 17.94
CA HIS A 309 1.09 -0.75 17.41
C HIS A 309 -0.09 -1.08 16.50
N ASN A 310 -1.32 -0.75 16.95
CA ASN A 310 -2.57 -0.95 16.24
C ASN A 310 -3.21 0.41 16.01
N HIS A 311 -3.42 0.79 14.73
CA HIS A 311 -3.79 2.16 14.40
C HIS A 311 -4.49 2.29 13.04
N GLN A 312 -4.94 3.50 12.68
CA GLN A 312 -5.62 3.84 11.41
C GLN A 312 -6.84 2.98 11.07
N PRO A 313 -7.92 3.04 11.86
CA PRO A 313 -9.13 2.30 11.55
C PRO A 313 -9.82 2.78 10.28
N ALA A 314 -10.53 1.82 9.63
CA ALA A 314 -11.64 2.09 8.75
C ALA A 314 -12.82 1.19 9.15
N VAL A 315 -14.04 1.63 8.90
CA VAL A 315 -15.26 0.91 9.29
C VAL A 315 -16.36 1.09 8.27
N THR A 316 -17.11 0.01 8.04
CA THR A 316 -18.35 0.06 7.26
C THR A 316 -19.39 -0.90 7.85
N TRP A 317 -20.66 -0.68 7.52
CA TRP A 317 -21.72 -1.65 7.80
C TRP A 317 -21.87 -2.62 6.64
N CYS A 318 -22.29 -3.86 6.94
CA CYS A 318 -22.54 -4.90 5.95
C CYS A 318 -24.05 -5.09 5.73
N PRO A 319 -24.50 -5.51 4.55
CA PRO A 319 -25.93 -5.79 4.28
C PRO A 319 -26.59 -6.78 5.25
N ASN A 320 -25.81 -7.68 5.86
CA ASN A 320 -26.29 -8.60 6.89
C ASN A 320 -26.50 -7.98 8.28
N GLY A 321 -26.19 -6.68 8.43
CA GLY A 321 -26.32 -5.94 9.67
C GLY A 321 -25.08 -5.90 10.57
N ASP A 322 -24.00 -6.60 10.21
CA ASP A 322 -22.74 -6.55 10.91
C ASP A 322 -22.00 -5.22 10.64
N LEU A 323 -21.10 -4.81 11.55
CA LEU A 323 -20.04 -3.85 11.25
C LEU A 323 -18.74 -4.61 10.97
N LEU A 324 -18.00 -4.14 9.97
CA LEU A 324 -16.66 -4.60 9.67
C LEU A 324 -15.68 -3.44 9.93
N ALA A 325 -14.73 -3.68 10.82
CA ALA A 325 -13.61 -2.78 11.11
C ALA A 325 -12.31 -3.38 10.58
N ILE A 326 -11.43 -2.53 10.06
CA ILE A 326 -10.07 -2.89 9.70
C ILE A 326 -9.10 -1.86 10.26
N TRP A 327 -7.85 -2.25 10.52
CA TRP A 327 -6.76 -1.38 10.96
C TRP A 327 -5.42 -2.04 10.64
N PHE A 328 -4.34 -1.27 10.64
CA PHE A 328 -3.02 -1.87 10.55
C PHE A 328 -2.49 -2.26 11.94
N SER A 329 -1.67 -3.31 11.96
CA SER A 329 -0.89 -3.77 13.10
C SER A 329 0.57 -3.92 12.69
N CYS A 330 1.48 -3.29 13.41
CA CYS A 330 2.92 -3.27 13.14
C CYS A 330 3.72 -3.02 14.43
N ASP A 331 5.02 -3.22 14.38
CA ASP A 331 5.91 -2.79 15.45
C ASP A 331 6.23 -1.30 15.32
N GLU A 332 6.48 -0.84 14.09
CA GLU A 332 6.69 0.56 13.75
C GLU A 332 5.93 0.90 12.45
N GLU A 333 5.45 2.15 12.32
CA GLU A 333 4.66 2.57 11.15
C GLU A 333 5.41 2.47 9.81
N ASN A 334 6.75 2.42 9.85
CA ASN A 334 7.61 2.20 8.69
C ASN A 334 8.00 0.71 8.50
N GLY A 335 7.28 -0.22 9.13
CA GLY A 335 7.64 -1.64 9.11
C GLY A 335 7.17 -2.36 7.84
N ARG A 336 7.98 -3.28 7.36
CA ARG A 336 7.63 -4.23 6.29
C ARG A 336 6.75 -5.37 6.80
N GLU A 337 6.78 -5.63 8.12
CA GLU A 337 5.96 -6.62 8.81
C GLU A 337 4.48 -6.21 8.89
N MET A 338 4.15 -4.93 8.66
CA MET A 338 2.80 -4.38 8.80
C MET A 338 1.75 -5.27 8.13
N VAL A 339 0.69 -5.57 8.86
CA VAL A 339 -0.48 -6.32 8.39
C VAL A 339 -1.75 -5.50 8.58
N MET A 340 -2.73 -5.69 7.71
CA MET A 340 -4.09 -5.22 7.94
C MET A 340 -4.87 -6.32 8.67
N LEU A 341 -5.43 -5.98 9.82
CA LEU A 341 -6.31 -6.84 10.60
C LEU A 341 -7.75 -6.40 10.44
N SER A 342 -8.68 -7.30 10.71
CA SER A 342 -10.12 -7.02 10.77
C SER A 342 -10.74 -7.55 12.04
N SER A 343 -11.84 -6.94 12.43
CA SER A 343 -12.77 -7.45 13.43
C SER A 343 -14.19 -7.16 13.00
N ARG A 344 -15.13 -7.92 13.50
CA ARG A 344 -16.53 -7.82 13.17
C ARG A 344 -17.37 -7.68 14.42
N LEU A 345 -18.25 -6.66 14.46
CA LEU A 345 -19.34 -6.62 15.43
C LEU A 345 -20.57 -7.23 14.78
N ARG A 346 -20.92 -8.42 15.21
CA ARG A 346 -22.05 -9.15 14.66
C ARG A 346 -23.36 -8.50 15.05
N LYS A 347 -24.34 -8.48 14.17
CA LYS A 347 -25.64 -7.87 14.46
C LYS A 347 -26.24 -8.44 15.73
N GLY A 348 -26.47 -7.57 16.70
CA GLY A 348 -27.01 -7.92 18.03
C GLY A 348 -25.99 -8.42 19.06
N ALA A 349 -24.72 -8.56 18.69
CA ALA A 349 -23.65 -8.82 19.64
C ALA A 349 -23.29 -7.53 20.42
N LYS A 350 -22.75 -7.71 21.63
CA LYS A 350 -22.19 -6.62 22.45
C LYS A 350 -20.70 -6.45 22.24
N ASP A 351 -20.03 -7.56 21.94
CA ASP A 351 -18.58 -7.63 21.84
C ASP A 351 -18.16 -7.85 20.38
N TRP A 352 -17.02 -7.29 20.03
CA TRP A 352 -16.36 -7.50 18.76
C TRP A 352 -15.67 -8.86 18.70
N ASP A 353 -15.61 -9.46 17.53
CA ASP A 353 -14.84 -10.68 17.29
C ASP A 353 -13.33 -10.39 17.53
N LYS A 354 -12.54 -11.44 17.73
CA LYS A 354 -11.09 -11.33 17.80
C LYS A 354 -10.52 -10.96 16.43
N ALA A 355 -9.38 -10.27 16.47
CA ALA A 355 -8.68 -9.85 15.26
C ALA A 355 -8.33 -11.04 14.35
N GLN A 356 -8.48 -10.83 13.05
CA GLN A 356 -8.13 -11.79 12.00
C GLN A 356 -7.29 -11.08 10.95
N LEU A 357 -6.44 -11.84 10.24
CA LEU A 357 -5.70 -11.30 9.11
C LEU A 357 -6.68 -10.93 7.99
N PHE A 358 -6.64 -9.68 7.59
CA PHE A 358 -7.51 -9.13 6.55
C PHE A 358 -6.81 -8.95 5.21
N PHE A 359 -5.61 -8.35 5.25
CA PHE A 359 -4.84 -8.07 4.04
C PHE A 359 -3.35 -7.98 4.37
N LYS A 360 -2.52 -8.61 3.55
CA LYS A 360 -1.06 -8.51 3.62
C LYS A 360 -0.51 -8.70 2.21
N VAL A 361 0.30 -7.77 1.78
CA VAL A 361 1.27 -7.98 0.68
C VAL A 361 2.60 -8.30 1.35
N PRO A 362 3.18 -9.47 1.12
CA PRO A 362 4.39 -9.89 1.82
C PRO A 362 5.53 -8.87 1.67
N ASP A 363 6.17 -8.54 2.78
CA ASP A 363 7.31 -7.63 2.87
C ASP A 363 7.04 -6.22 2.28
N ARG A 364 5.81 -5.71 2.44
CA ARG A 364 5.40 -4.35 2.04
C ARG A 364 4.74 -3.61 3.20
N ASN A 365 5.00 -2.32 3.29
CA ASN A 365 4.21 -1.44 4.15
C ASN A 365 2.82 -1.22 3.52
N LEU A 366 1.79 -1.20 4.36
CA LEU A 366 0.38 -1.13 3.97
C LEU A 366 -0.32 0.07 4.61
N THR A 367 0.39 1.16 4.81
CA THR A 367 -0.14 2.35 5.47
C THR A 367 -1.31 2.95 4.71
N GLY A 368 -2.41 3.10 5.42
CA GLY A 368 -3.64 3.72 4.91
C GLY A 368 -4.60 2.75 4.26
N ALA A 369 -5.80 2.69 4.82
CA ALA A 369 -6.87 1.87 4.31
C ALA A 369 -8.22 2.56 4.42
N SER A 370 -9.15 2.19 3.54
CA SER A 370 -10.54 2.61 3.59
C SER A 370 -11.51 1.45 3.33
N LEU A 371 -12.72 1.60 3.85
CA LEU A 371 -13.85 0.71 3.62
C LEU A 371 -15.08 1.54 3.23
N LEU A 372 -15.84 1.03 2.29
CA LEU A 372 -17.09 1.61 1.84
C LEU A 372 -18.09 0.49 1.53
N THR A 373 -19.37 0.71 1.86
CA THR A 373 -20.49 -0.09 1.37
C THR A 373 -21.28 0.74 0.37
N THR A 374 -21.41 0.23 -0.84
CA THR A 374 -22.18 0.86 -1.92
C THR A 374 -23.69 0.69 -1.68
N PRO A 375 -24.54 1.49 -2.32
CA PRO A 375 -26.00 1.37 -2.16
C PRO A 375 -26.58 0.00 -2.54
N ASP A 376 -25.94 -0.72 -3.47
CA ASP A 376 -26.30 -2.09 -3.86
C ASP A 376 -25.73 -3.17 -2.92
N GLY A 377 -24.99 -2.77 -1.88
CA GLY A 377 -24.47 -3.66 -0.83
C GLY A 377 -23.11 -4.29 -1.12
N LYS A 378 -22.43 -3.90 -2.20
CA LYS A 378 -21.05 -4.29 -2.47
C LYS A 378 -20.10 -3.56 -1.50
N LEU A 379 -19.16 -4.28 -0.90
CA LEU A 379 -18.11 -3.69 -0.08
C LEU A 379 -16.88 -3.41 -0.95
N ILE A 380 -16.29 -2.23 -0.77
CA ILE A 380 -15.04 -1.82 -1.40
C ILE A 380 -14.00 -1.58 -0.31
N HIS A 381 -12.84 -2.17 -0.48
CA HIS A 381 -11.63 -1.93 0.31
C HIS A 381 -10.56 -1.34 -0.60
N ILE A 382 -9.97 -0.20 -0.22
CA ILE A 382 -8.82 0.40 -0.89
C ILE A 382 -7.70 0.53 0.14
N ASN A 383 -6.48 0.14 -0.26
CA ASN A 383 -5.29 0.18 0.59
C ASN A 383 -4.10 0.77 -0.19
N GLY A 384 -3.29 1.57 0.47
CA GLY A 384 -1.96 1.91 -0.01
C GLY A 384 -1.02 0.70 0.11
N VAL A 385 -0.27 0.42 -0.94
CA VAL A 385 0.76 -0.64 -0.96
C VAL A 385 2.08 0.02 -1.33
N ALA A 386 3.04 0.00 -0.42
CA ALA A 386 4.35 0.58 -0.65
C ALA A 386 5.21 -0.32 -1.55
N ASN A 387 6.14 0.30 -2.27
CA ASN A 387 7.22 -0.41 -2.96
C ASN A 387 8.37 -0.79 -2.00
N SER A 388 8.29 -0.35 -0.74
CA SER A 388 9.31 -0.58 0.30
C SER A 388 8.67 -0.63 1.70
N GLY A 389 9.44 -0.35 2.75
CA GLY A 389 8.99 -0.35 4.14
C GLY A 389 8.41 0.98 4.63
N ASP A 390 8.20 1.98 3.79
CA ASP A 390 7.67 3.28 4.20
C ASP A 390 6.41 3.68 3.40
N TRP A 391 5.76 4.78 3.81
CA TRP A 391 4.54 5.30 3.19
C TRP A 391 4.78 6.40 2.14
N GLN A 392 5.98 6.55 1.61
CA GLN A 392 6.31 7.67 0.72
C GLN A 392 5.89 7.44 -0.73
N ASN A 393 5.98 6.17 -1.20
CA ASN A 393 5.69 5.80 -2.58
C ASN A 393 4.73 4.62 -2.61
N LEU A 394 3.45 4.93 -2.70
CA LEU A 394 2.37 3.96 -2.60
C LEU A 394 1.67 3.78 -3.95
N ALA A 395 1.32 2.55 -4.30
CA ALA A 395 0.26 2.25 -5.23
C ALA A 395 -1.06 2.10 -4.48
N MET A 396 -2.18 2.42 -5.12
CA MET A 396 -3.50 2.15 -4.57
C MET A 396 -4.01 0.81 -5.09
N ALA A 397 -4.31 -0.12 -4.18
CA ALA A 397 -4.88 -1.42 -4.49
C ALA A 397 -6.33 -1.50 -3.98
N MET A 398 -7.23 -1.96 -4.84
CA MET A 398 -8.66 -2.12 -4.53
C MET A 398 -9.06 -3.59 -4.52
N ARG A 399 -9.92 -3.97 -3.58
CA ARG A 399 -10.62 -5.26 -3.53
C ARG A 399 -12.11 -5.04 -3.30
N THR A 400 -12.93 -5.96 -3.75
CA THR A 400 -14.38 -5.93 -3.55
C THR A 400 -14.90 -7.22 -2.94
N SER A 401 -16.02 -7.12 -2.22
CA SER A 401 -16.75 -8.26 -1.67
C SER A 401 -18.26 -8.08 -1.89
N THR A 402 -18.93 -9.17 -2.24
CA THR A 402 -20.39 -9.23 -2.41
C THR A 402 -21.06 -10.20 -1.42
N ASP A 403 -20.30 -10.72 -0.46
CA ASP A 403 -20.72 -11.71 0.53
C ASP A 403 -20.48 -11.24 1.97
N ASN A 404 -20.74 -9.94 2.22
CA ASN A 404 -20.57 -9.29 3.52
C ASN A 404 -19.14 -9.32 4.06
N GLY A 405 -18.13 -9.32 3.19
CA GLY A 405 -16.72 -9.35 3.57
C GLY A 405 -16.22 -10.72 4.01
N LEU A 406 -16.93 -11.81 3.68
CA LEU A 406 -16.46 -13.17 3.90
C LEU A 406 -15.30 -13.51 2.96
N THR A 407 -15.45 -13.18 1.68
CA THR A 407 -14.41 -13.31 0.66
C THR A 407 -14.19 -11.98 -0.08
N TRP A 408 -13.00 -11.81 -0.61
CA TRP A 408 -12.59 -10.62 -1.33
C TRP A 408 -11.98 -10.99 -2.68
N SER A 409 -12.21 -10.15 -3.68
CA SER A 409 -11.51 -10.29 -4.96
C SER A 409 -9.99 -10.23 -4.78
N ALA A 410 -9.22 -10.71 -5.75
CA ALA A 410 -7.81 -10.37 -5.84
C ALA A 410 -7.64 -8.83 -5.85
N PRO A 411 -6.58 -8.29 -5.25
CA PRO A 411 -6.30 -6.86 -5.32
C PRO A 411 -5.99 -6.44 -6.77
N LYS A 412 -6.58 -5.33 -7.20
CA LYS A 412 -6.33 -4.68 -8.49
C LYS A 412 -5.65 -3.34 -8.20
N ILE A 413 -4.57 -3.04 -8.91
CA ILE A 413 -3.95 -1.71 -8.86
C ILE A 413 -4.86 -0.73 -9.60
N ILE A 414 -5.32 0.31 -8.90
CA ILE A 414 -6.26 1.31 -9.43
C ILE A 414 -5.61 2.66 -9.72
N ALA A 415 -4.45 2.95 -9.10
CA ALA A 415 -3.56 4.02 -9.49
C ALA A 415 -2.19 3.40 -9.68
N GLY A 416 -1.81 3.21 -10.95
CA GLY A 416 -0.74 2.30 -11.37
C GLY A 416 0.68 2.82 -11.15
N GLU A 417 0.83 4.04 -10.68
CA GLU A 417 2.13 4.61 -10.36
C GLU A 417 2.30 4.75 -8.86
N HIS A 418 3.43 4.26 -8.35
CA HIS A 418 3.82 4.53 -6.98
C HIS A 418 4.10 6.03 -6.82
N GLY A 419 3.35 6.69 -5.95
CA GLY A 419 3.41 8.14 -5.79
C GLY A 419 3.07 8.61 -4.39
N LYS A 420 3.41 9.87 -4.14
CA LYS A 420 3.18 10.51 -2.84
C LYS A 420 1.71 10.78 -2.55
N ARG A 421 0.87 10.92 -3.60
CA ARG A 421 -0.56 11.27 -3.50
C ARG A 421 -1.47 10.06 -3.30
N HIS A 422 -0.93 8.92 -2.90
CA HIS A 422 -1.62 7.63 -2.82
C HIS A 422 -1.70 7.06 -1.38
N GLN A 423 -1.37 7.85 -0.36
CA GLN A 423 -1.58 7.41 1.02
C GLN A 423 -3.06 7.46 1.37
N VAL A 424 -3.73 6.32 1.24
CA VAL A 424 -5.17 6.16 1.45
C VAL A 424 -5.56 6.56 2.87
N ILE A 425 -6.63 7.36 3.01
CA ILE A 425 -7.24 7.69 4.31
C ILE A 425 -8.69 7.21 4.37
N ALA A 426 -9.14 6.85 5.56
CA ALA A 426 -10.51 6.42 5.77
C ALA A 426 -11.50 7.56 5.51
N GLY A 427 -12.71 7.21 5.08
CA GLY A 427 -13.78 8.16 4.83
C GLY A 427 -14.03 8.46 3.35
N PRO A 428 -14.01 7.43 2.46
CA PRO A 428 -14.44 7.61 1.07
C PRO A 428 -15.91 8.04 1.04
N ILE A 429 -16.30 8.74 -0.01
CA ILE A 429 -17.69 9.16 -0.20
C ILE A 429 -18.23 8.65 -1.54
N ILE A 430 -19.56 8.60 -1.64
CA ILE A 430 -20.30 8.48 -2.89
C ILE A 430 -21.05 9.78 -3.07
N THR A 431 -20.85 10.44 -4.20
CA THR A 431 -21.54 11.69 -4.55
C THR A 431 -22.98 11.42 -4.99
N SER A 432 -23.78 12.46 -5.05
CA SER A 432 -25.19 12.36 -5.44
C SER A 432 -25.40 11.86 -6.87
N ASP A 433 -24.43 12.06 -7.76
CA ASP A 433 -24.39 11.53 -9.13
C ASP A 433 -23.79 10.12 -9.24
N GLY A 434 -23.35 9.54 -8.11
CA GLY A 434 -22.84 8.17 -8.02
C GLY A 434 -21.34 8.02 -8.18
N ALA A 435 -20.56 9.09 -8.30
CA ALA A 435 -19.12 9.01 -8.34
C ALA A 435 -18.55 8.55 -6.98
N LEU A 436 -17.54 7.69 -7.02
CA LEU A 436 -16.77 7.30 -5.84
C LEU A 436 -15.59 8.26 -5.68
N ILE A 437 -15.38 8.80 -4.48
CA ILE A 437 -14.24 9.64 -4.18
C ILE A 437 -13.44 9.02 -3.02
N GLN A 438 -12.19 8.69 -3.29
CA GLN A 438 -11.22 8.23 -2.29
C GLN A 438 -10.29 9.38 -1.92
N CYS A 439 -10.22 9.70 -0.63
CA CYS A 439 -9.28 10.68 -0.10
C CYS A 439 -7.92 10.03 0.17
N CYS A 440 -6.85 10.76 -0.13
CA CYS A 440 -5.47 10.38 0.13
C CYS A 440 -4.69 11.57 0.69
N ASP A 441 -3.65 11.33 1.49
CA ASP A 441 -2.66 12.36 1.76
C ASP A 441 -1.80 12.60 0.51
N ALA A 442 -1.39 13.85 0.27
CA ALA A 442 -0.66 14.25 -0.93
C ALA A 442 0.86 14.16 -0.78
N GLY A 443 1.34 13.77 0.39
CA GLY A 443 2.76 13.57 0.69
C GLY A 443 2.96 12.97 2.07
N PRO A 444 4.17 12.48 2.37
CA PRO A 444 4.49 11.78 3.62
C PRO A 444 4.66 12.70 4.84
N GLY A 445 4.43 13.99 4.70
CA GLY A 445 4.61 14.98 5.76
C GLY A 445 3.30 15.59 6.22
N SER A 446 3.31 16.15 7.44
CA SER A 446 2.14 16.81 8.03
C SER A 446 1.72 18.11 7.32
N HIS A 447 2.45 18.56 6.31
CA HIS A 447 2.26 19.84 5.63
C HIS A 447 1.99 19.73 4.12
N ASP A 448 1.95 18.53 3.58
CA ASP A 448 1.82 18.31 2.14
C ASP A 448 0.36 18.30 1.64
N GLY A 449 -0.61 18.50 2.54
CA GLY A 449 -2.02 18.52 2.20
C GLY A 449 -2.56 17.16 1.76
N SER A 450 -3.76 17.19 1.16
CA SER A 450 -4.47 15.98 0.70
C SER A 450 -4.86 16.05 -0.76
N ALA A 451 -5.10 14.88 -1.33
CA ALA A 451 -5.55 14.63 -2.69
C ALA A 451 -6.86 13.83 -2.69
N ILE A 452 -7.55 13.83 -3.82
CA ILE A 452 -8.68 12.93 -4.06
C ILE A 452 -8.46 12.14 -5.35
N HIS A 453 -8.97 10.92 -5.36
CA HIS A 453 -9.07 10.09 -6.56
C HIS A 453 -10.54 9.80 -6.83
N ILE A 454 -10.99 10.01 -8.06
CA ILE A 454 -12.39 9.96 -8.46
C ILE A 454 -12.59 8.82 -9.45
N SER A 455 -13.63 8.02 -9.22
CA SER A 455 -14.12 7.01 -10.16
C SER A 455 -15.58 7.29 -10.51
N ASN A 456 -15.88 7.38 -11.81
CA ASN A 456 -17.23 7.58 -12.35
C ASN A 456 -17.84 6.30 -12.93
N ASP A 457 -17.18 5.16 -12.77
CA ASP A 457 -17.54 3.87 -13.38
C ASP A 457 -17.61 2.72 -12.36
N GLY A 458 -17.90 3.05 -11.10
CA GLY A 458 -18.07 2.07 -10.02
C GLY A 458 -16.78 1.45 -9.51
N GLY A 459 -15.65 2.14 -9.72
CA GLY A 459 -14.32 1.73 -9.24
C GLY A 459 -13.44 1.06 -10.28
N GLU A 460 -13.85 0.99 -11.56
CA GLU A 460 -13.03 0.37 -12.60
C GLU A 460 -11.84 1.23 -12.99
N THR A 461 -12.05 2.55 -13.15
CA THR A 461 -10.98 3.52 -13.40
C THR A 461 -11.01 4.67 -12.39
N TRP A 462 -9.83 5.21 -12.10
CA TRP A 462 -9.65 6.27 -11.11
C TRP A 462 -8.76 7.37 -11.66
N THR A 463 -9.07 8.63 -11.31
CA THR A 463 -8.30 9.79 -11.74
C THR A 463 -8.05 10.73 -10.55
N ASP A 464 -6.81 11.21 -10.42
CA ASP A 464 -6.49 12.37 -9.59
C ASP A 464 -6.69 13.63 -10.47
N PRO A 465 -7.57 14.56 -10.10
CA PRO A 465 -7.81 15.77 -10.88
C PRO A 465 -6.67 16.80 -10.81
N TRP A 466 -5.59 16.49 -10.13
CA TRP A 466 -4.40 17.33 -10.00
C TRP A 466 -3.80 17.71 -11.38
N ASP A 467 -3.44 18.96 -11.54
CA ASP A 467 -2.91 19.54 -12.77
C ASP A 467 -1.37 19.56 -12.87
N GLY A 468 -0.67 18.93 -11.89
CA GLY A 468 0.78 18.95 -11.80
C GLY A 468 1.37 20.22 -11.20
N ALA A 469 0.54 21.14 -10.70
CA ALA A 469 1.00 22.37 -10.09
C ALA A 469 1.83 22.13 -8.82
N ALA A 470 2.68 23.09 -8.51
CA ALA A 470 3.44 23.10 -7.26
C ALA A 470 2.49 23.18 -6.05
N MET A 471 2.99 22.71 -4.90
CA MET A 471 2.27 22.79 -3.63
C MET A 471 1.84 24.26 -3.36
N PRO A 472 0.54 24.52 -3.13
CA PRO A 472 0.06 25.86 -2.84
C PRO A 472 0.45 26.30 -1.42
N GLU A 473 0.42 27.61 -1.18
CA GLU A 473 0.43 28.15 0.16
C GLU A 473 -0.98 28.09 0.76
N PHE A 474 -1.15 27.45 1.92
CA PHE A 474 -2.44 27.31 2.61
C PHE A 474 -2.70 28.50 3.52
N VAL A 475 -3.28 29.55 2.93
CA VAL A 475 -3.64 30.80 3.61
C VAL A 475 -5.11 31.15 3.37
N ASP A 476 -5.69 32.00 4.20
CA ASP A 476 -7.06 32.46 4.01
C ASP A 476 -7.22 33.20 2.68
N GLY A 477 -8.24 32.84 1.89
CA GLY A 477 -8.45 33.34 0.54
C GLY A 477 -7.54 32.75 -0.54
N GLY A 478 -6.57 31.91 -0.17
CA GLY A 478 -5.70 31.19 -1.11
C GLY A 478 -6.43 30.13 -1.92
N GLN A 479 -5.78 29.61 -2.97
CA GLN A 479 -6.31 28.53 -3.79
C GLN A 479 -5.22 27.65 -4.39
N GLY A 480 -5.58 26.42 -4.78
CA GLY A 480 -4.68 25.47 -5.46
C GLY A 480 -5.35 24.15 -5.79
N SER A 481 -4.60 23.22 -6.37
CA SER A 481 -5.07 21.86 -6.74
C SER A 481 -4.86 20.80 -5.65
N THR A 482 -4.40 21.19 -4.46
CA THR A 482 -4.21 20.31 -3.30
C THR A 482 -5.07 20.83 -2.14
N ILE A 483 -5.68 19.93 -1.39
CA ILE A 483 -6.55 20.26 -0.25
C ILE A 483 -5.69 20.63 0.97
N ALA A 484 -6.07 21.68 1.69
CA ALA A 484 -5.36 22.10 2.90
C ALA A 484 -5.57 21.09 4.04
N GLY A 485 -4.45 20.65 4.63
CA GLY A 485 -4.41 19.65 5.70
C GLY A 485 -4.37 18.21 5.19
N ILE A 486 -3.83 17.33 6.02
CA ILE A 486 -3.79 15.88 5.80
C ILE A 486 -4.90 15.18 6.59
N HIS A 487 -5.14 13.90 6.30
CA HIS A 487 -6.17 13.09 6.97
C HIS A 487 -7.55 13.76 6.96
N ILE A 488 -7.93 14.30 5.81
CA ILE A 488 -9.16 15.06 5.65
C ILE A 488 -10.42 14.23 5.88
N GLY A 489 -11.49 14.93 6.33
CA GLY A 489 -12.85 14.52 6.08
C GLY A 489 -13.41 15.29 4.88
N LEU A 490 -14.11 14.59 4.00
CA LEU A 490 -14.71 15.14 2.77
C LEU A 490 -16.21 14.92 2.75
N VAL A 491 -16.97 15.92 2.29
CA VAL A 491 -18.41 15.81 2.03
C VAL A 491 -18.78 16.54 0.75
N GLU A 492 -19.84 16.06 0.08
CA GLU A 492 -20.55 16.80 -0.94
C GLU A 492 -21.57 17.72 -0.27
N LEU A 493 -21.60 19.00 -0.66
CA LEU A 493 -22.57 19.98 -0.20
C LEU A 493 -23.86 19.92 -1.04
N ALA A 494 -24.92 20.58 -0.58
CA ALA A 494 -26.24 20.53 -1.22
C ALA A 494 -26.25 21.11 -2.65
N ASP A 495 -25.29 21.97 -3.00
CA ASP A 495 -25.11 22.54 -4.34
C ASP A 495 -24.20 21.73 -5.25
N GLY A 496 -23.73 20.54 -4.79
CA GLY A 496 -22.80 19.67 -5.52
C GLY A 496 -21.33 20.04 -5.37
N SER A 497 -20.99 21.13 -4.66
CA SER A 497 -19.60 21.44 -4.35
C SER A 497 -19.04 20.47 -3.30
N LEU A 498 -17.71 20.35 -3.24
CA LEU A 498 -17.01 19.51 -2.27
C LEU A 498 -16.42 20.38 -1.16
N MET A 499 -16.59 19.97 0.10
CA MET A 499 -15.97 20.60 1.25
C MET A 499 -15.09 19.62 1.99
N ALA A 500 -13.86 20.03 2.33
CA ALA A 500 -12.93 19.29 3.15
C ALA A 500 -12.48 20.08 4.38
N LEU A 501 -12.31 19.36 5.49
CA LEU A 501 -11.65 19.81 6.72
C LEU A 501 -10.44 18.91 6.97
N GLY A 502 -9.30 19.46 7.40
CA GLY A 502 -8.05 18.71 7.51
C GLY A 502 -7.28 18.93 8.81
N ARG A 503 -6.33 18.03 9.05
CA ARG A 503 -5.32 18.12 10.11
C ARG A 503 -4.07 18.83 9.62
N GLY A 504 -3.40 19.61 10.48
CA GLY A 504 -2.23 20.40 10.09
C GLY A 504 -2.60 21.54 9.14
N ASN A 505 -1.61 22.19 8.54
CA ASN A 505 -1.80 23.35 7.63
C ASN A 505 -2.84 24.35 8.15
N SER A 506 -2.89 24.54 9.48
CA SER A 506 -3.84 25.44 10.13
C SER A 506 -3.70 26.87 9.62
N ILE A 507 -4.82 27.52 9.32
CA ILE A 507 -4.88 28.86 8.77
C ILE A 507 -5.11 29.85 9.91
N THR A 508 -4.35 30.97 9.91
CA THR A 508 -4.51 32.05 10.89
C THR A 508 -5.68 32.94 10.48
N GLY A 509 -6.65 33.07 11.37
CA GLY A 509 -7.83 33.92 11.17
C GLY A 509 -7.58 35.39 11.49
N GLU A 510 -8.60 36.25 11.26
CA GLU A 510 -8.59 37.67 11.61
C GLU A 510 -8.44 37.91 13.12
N ASP A 511 -8.85 36.94 13.94
CA ASP A 511 -8.67 36.91 15.40
C ASP A 511 -7.23 36.64 15.85
N GLY A 512 -6.30 36.41 14.90
CA GLY A 512 -4.91 36.07 15.14
C GLY A 512 -4.67 34.65 15.62
N ARG A 513 -5.70 33.80 15.69
CA ARG A 513 -5.62 32.41 16.12
C ARG A 513 -5.51 31.46 14.93
N LYS A 514 -4.95 30.28 15.17
CA LYS A 514 -4.93 29.20 14.20
C LYS A 514 -6.25 28.42 14.26
N HIS A 515 -6.79 28.12 13.09
CA HIS A 515 -8.02 27.37 12.89
C HIS A 515 -7.77 26.14 12.03
N MET A 516 -8.66 25.13 12.15
CA MET A 516 -8.69 24.00 11.24
C MET A 516 -8.90 24.52 9.81
N PRO A 517 -8.08 24.11 8.84
CA PRO A 517 -8.25 24.56 7.45
C PRO A 517 -9.52 23.99 6.86
N LYS A 518 -10.21 24.82 6.09
CA LYS A 518 -11.39 24.47 5.28
C LYS A 518 -11.06 24.71 3.82
N SER A 519 -11.34 23.71 2.98
CA SER A 519 -11.15 23.77 1.53
C SER A 519 -12.48 23.51 0.83
N ILE A 520 -12.84 24.32 -0.17
CA ILE A 520 -14.07 24.15 -0.97
C ILE A 520 -13.70 24.12 -2.45
N SER A 521 -14.23 23.12 -3.17
CA SER A 521 -14.13 22.99 -4.62
C SER A 521 -15.52 23.05 -5.25
N THR A 522 -15.66 23.87 -6.30
CA THR A 522 -16.88 24.02 -7.10
C THR A 522 -16.73 23.46 -8.52
N ASP A 523 -15.60 22.81 -8.81
CA ASP A 523 -15.24 22.32 -10.14
C ASP A 523 -14.88 20.83 -10.15
N GLY A 524 -15.44 20.06 -9.20
CA GLY A 524 -15.23 18.61 -9.11
C GLY A 524 -13.85 18.22 -8.57
N GLY A 525 -13.26 19.06 -7.70
CA GLY A 525 -12.00 18.76 -7.03
C GLY A 525 -10.74 19.19 -7.78
N LYS A 526 -10.86 19.92 -8.90
CA LYS A 526 -9.71 20.42 -9.67
C LYS A 526 -9.02 21.57 -8.96
N THR A 527 -9.80 22.50 -8.43
CA THR A 527 -9.28 23.62 -7.64
C THR A 527 -10.02 23.74 -6.30
N TRP A 528 -9.28 24.15 -5.28
CA TRP A 528 -9.73 24.30 -3.92
C TRP A 528 -9.46 25.71 -3.43
N LYS A 529 -10.45 26.36 -2.87
CA LYS A 529 -10.32 27.65 -2.17
C LYS A 529 -10.18 27.39 -0.68
N TYR A 530 -9.21 28.04 -0.06
CA TYR A 530 -8.89 27.87 1.35
C TYR A 530 -9.49 28.97 2.21
N SER A 531 -9.94 28.60 3.40
CA SER A 531 -10.40 29.54 4.41
C SER A 531 -10.20 28.96 5.81
N THR A 532 -10.29 29.82 6.80
CA THR A 532 -10.46 29.40 8.18
C THR A 532 -11.81 28.70 8.37
N SER A 533 -11.90 27.82 9.39
CA SER A 533 -13.15 27.39 10.00
C SER A 533 -13.25 27.96 11.41
N ASP A 534 -14.42 27.90 12.04
CA ASP A 534 -14.64 28.21 13.47
C ASP A 534 -14.31 27.01 14.40
N LEU A 535 -13.46 26.11 13.93
CA LEU A 535 -13.10 24.87 14.60
C LEU A 535 -11.61 24.90 15.04
N PRO A 536 -11.30 24.30 16.19
CA PRO A 536 -9.93 24.23 16.66
C PRO A 536 -9.08 23.37 15.72
N PRO A 537 -7.80 23.72 15.53
CA PRO A 537 -6.88 22.90 14.74
C PRO A 537 -6.56 21.60 15.48
N ILE A 538 -6.32 20.54 14.72
CA ILE A 538 -5.85 19.26 15.22
C ILE A 538 -4.49 18.90 14.60
N ASP A 539 -3.73 18.04 15.27
CA ASP A 539 -2.37 17.67 14.85
C ASP A 539 -2.04 16.20 15.20
N GLY A 540 -0.75 15.84 15.23
CA GLY A 540 -0.24 14.48 15.36
C GLY A 540 -0.99 13.58 16.35
N GLY A 541 -1.32 12.37 15.92
CA GLY A 541 -2.12 11.42 16.69
C GLY A 541 -3.65 11.66 16.64
N GLN A 542 -4.12 12.65 15.86
CA GLN A 542 -5.55 12.96 15.71
C GLN A 542 -5.97 12.87 14.23
N ARG A 543 -7.16 12.34 13.97
CA ARG A 543 -7.84 12.33 12.68
C ARG A 543 -9.33 12.55 12.92
N LEU A 544 -9.97 13.41 12.12
CA LEU A 544 -11.38 13.74 12.23
C LEU A 544 -12.28 12.81 11.40
N VAL A 545 -13.59 12.87 11.64
CA VAL A 545 -14.65 12.33 10.78
C VAL A 545 -15.58 13.47 10.37
N LEU A 546 -15.79 13.66 9.08
CA LEU A 546 -16.76 14.59 8.53
C LEU A 546 -17.74 13.81 7.65
N LYS A 547 -19.04 13.92 7.92
CA LYS A 547 -20.08 13.19 7.18
C LYS A 547 -21.39 13.99 7.13
N ARG A 548 -22.13 13.81 6.02
CA ARG A 548 -23.55 14.15 6.00
C ARG A 548 -24.35 13.02 6.62
N LEU A 549 -25.14 13.33 7.63
CA LEU A 549 -26.08 12.39 8.20
C LEU A 549 -27.30 12.21 7.29
N ALA A 550 -27.89 11.05 7.32
CA ALA A 550 -29.10 10.75 6.54
C ALA A 550 -30.32 11.62 6.94
N GLU A 551 -30.24 12.29 8.08
CA GLU A 551 -31.21 13.27 8.55
C GLU A 551 -31.00 14.68 7.97
N GLY A 552 -29.87 14.92 7.29
CA GLY A 552 -29.57 16.17 6.57
C GLY A 552 -28.36 16.96 7.09
N PRO A 553 -28.13 17.14 8.40
CA PRO A 553 -27.04 17.98 8.87
C PRO A 553 -25.66 17.35 8.57
N LEU A 554 -24.66 18.21 8.44
CA LEU A 554 -23.27 17.77 8.48
C LEU A 554 -22.86 17.48 9.92
N MET A 555 -22.17 16.36 10.12
CA MET A 555 -21.59 15.95 11.39
C MET A 555 -20.08 15.98 11.30
N LEU A 556 -19.42 16.64 12.24
CA LEU A 556 -18.00 16.56 12.50
C LEU A 556 -17.78 15.85 13.83
N VAL A 557 -16.87 14.88 13.86
CA VAL A 557 -16.25 14.37 15.10
C VAL A 557 -14.78 14.73 15.05
N SER A 558 -14.29 15.45 16.06
CA SER A 558 -12.94 15.98 16.10
C SER A 558 -12.47 16.14 17.57
N PHE A 559 -11.40 16.87 17.78
CA PHE A 559 -10.80 17.09 19.09
C PHE A 559 -10.72 18.58 19.42
N THR A 560 -10.73 18.92 20.69
CA THR A 560 -10.73 20.33 21.15
C THR A 560 -9.44 21.05 20.80
N ASP A 561 -8.30 20.36 20.89
CA ASP A 561 -6.97 20.83 20.48
C ASP A 561 -5.93 19.71 20.66
N HIS A 562 -4.72 19.97 20.17
CA HIS A 562 -3.61 19.04 20.30
C HIS A 562 -3.01 19.06 21.72
N PRO A 563 -2.85 17.90 22.38
CA PRO A 563 -2.42 17.82 23.79
C PRO A 563 -0.97 18.23 24.06
N GLN A 564 -0.15 18.49 23.03
CA GLN A 564 1.25 18.91 23.18
C GLN A 564 1.44 20.45 23.19
N ARG A 565 0.37 21.22 23.10
CA ARG A 565 0.46 22.68 23.26
C ARG A 565 0.76 23.06 24.71
N THR A 566 1.29 24.29 24.90
CA THR A 566 1.71 24.74 26.21
C THR A 566 0.54 24.83 27.19
N PRO A 567 0.76 24.66 28.50
CA PRO A 567 -0.28 24.75 29.52
C PRO A 567 -0.99 26.12 29.58
N GLU A 568 -0.35 27.17 29.05
CA GLU A 568 -0.87 28.54 29.04
C GLU A 568 -1.91 28.79 27.94
N GLU A 569 -1.97 27.90 26.91
CA GLU A 569 -2.98 27.96 25.85
C GLU A 569 -4.24 27.22 26.31
N ASP A 570 -5.36 27.93 26.33
CA ASP A 570 -6.65 27.33 26.65
C ASP A 570 -7.10 26.37 25.53
N ARG A 571 -7.06 25.07 25.81
CA ARG A 571 -7.33 23.98 24.86
C ARG A 571 -8.74 23.42 24.91
N GLY A 572 -9.55 23.90 25.83
CA GLY A 572 -10.93 23.46 25.98
C GLY A 572 -11.87 24.22 25.06
N LEU A 573 -12.98 23.58 24.68
CA LEU A 573 -14.15 24.23 24.13
C LEU A 573 -15.22 24.36 25.20
N THR A 574 -16.10 25.35 25.07
CA THR A 574 -17.27 25.49 25.94
C THR A 574 -18.40 24.65 25.39
N PHE A 575 -18.93 23.76 26.24
CA PHE A 575 -20.09 22.92 25.97
C PHE A 575 -21.17 23.24 27.02
N SER A 576 -22.31 23.80 26.57
CA SER A 576 -23.44 24.15 27.47
C SER A 576 -23.02 24.97 28.71
N GLY A 577 -22.00 25.84 28.56
CA GLY A 577 -21.50 26.72 29.63
C GLY A 577 -20.25 26.21 30.36
N ASP A 578 -19.96 24.93 30.28
CA ASP A 578 -18.79 24.32 30.93
C ASP A 578 -17.66 24.03 29.93
N LYS A 579 -16.41 24.11 30.39
CA LYS A 579 -15.26 23.72 29.59
C LYS A 579 -15.10 22.21 29.53
N GLY A 580 -14.86 21.71 28.31
CA GLY A 580 -14.57 20.30 28.04
C GLY A 580 -13.34 20.10 27.16
N TYR A 581 -12.71 18.95 27.29
CA TYR A 581 -11.45 18.59 26.62
C TYR A 581 -11.53 17.21 25.97
N GLY A 582 -10.94 17.09 24.79
CA GLY A 582 -10.86 15.84 24.04
C GLY A 582 -11.84 15.76 22.89
N MET A 583 -12.28 14.56 22.56
CA MET A 583 -13.14 14.28 21.42
C MET A 583 -14.53 14.89 21.59
N PHE A 584 -15.03 15.57 20.57
CA PHE A 584 -16.35 16.16 20.52
C PHE A 584 -17.04 15.90 19.18
N VAL A 585 -18.36 15.97 19.18
CA VAL A 585 -19.19 15.98 17.98
C VAL A 585 -19.80 17.37 17.78
N ALA A 586 -19.88 17.82 16.52
CA ALA A 586 -20.53 19.06 16.15
C ALA A 586 -21.47 18.85 14.95
N LEU A 587 -22.55 19.65 14.87
CA LEU A 587 -23.49 19.63 13.75
C LEU A 587 -23.52 21.00 13.08
N SER A 588 -23.62 20.97 11.74
CA SER A 588 -23.89 22.15 10.90
C SER A 588 -25.17 21.92 10.09
N TYR A 589 -26.01 22.96 10.02
CA TYR A 589 -27.27 22.99 9.26
C TYR A 589 -27.20 23.95 8.07
N ASP A 590 -26.05 24.59 7.87
CA ASP A 590 -25.83 25.65 6.87
C ASP A 590 -24.64 25.35 5.96
N GLU A 591 -24.45 24.06 5.67
CA GLU A 591 -23.39 23.56 4.77
C GLU A 591 -21.96 23.87 5.26
N GLY A 592 -21.72 23.72 6.58
CA GLY A 592 -20.41 23.90 7.19
C GLY A 592 -19.96 25.36 7.34
N LYS A 593 -20.89 26.33 7.25
CA LYS A 593 -20.59 27.72 7.54
C LYS A 593 -20.48 27.96 9.03
N THR A 594 -21.42 27.39 9.81
CA THR A 594 -21.40 27.44 11.27
C THR A 594 -21.65 26.06 11.89
N TRP A 595 -21.23 25.91 13.13
CA TRP A 595 -21.34 24.65 13.91
C TRP A 595 -22.02 24.95 15.25
N PRO A 596 -23.33 25.27 15.27
CA PRO A 596 -24.01 25.73 16.48
C PRO A 596 -24.21 24.66 17.56
N VAL A 597 -24.27 23.40 17.17
CA VAL A 597 -24.40 22.31 18.12
C VAL A 597 -23.03 21.67 18.30
N LYS A 598 -22.54 21.61 19.55
CA LYS A 598 -21.30 20.95 19.95
C LYS A 598 -21.54 20.16 21.23
N LYS A 599 -21.13 18.90 21.27
CA LYS A 599 -21.26 18.04 22.45
C LYS A 599 -19.99 17.24 22.68
N LEU A 600 -19.52 17.20 23.93
CA LEU A 600 -18.37 16.37 24.31
C LEU A 600 -18.76 14.88 24.21
N MET A 601 -17.87 14.05 23.71
CA MET A 601 -18.14 12.62 23.49
C MET A 601 -18.00 11.82 24.80
N THR A 602 -18.95 12.07 25.72
CA THR A 602 -19.03 11.42 27.03
C THR A 602 -20.48 11.37 27.51
N ASP A 603 -20.78 10.45 28.40
CA ASP A 603 -22.03 10.40 29.17
C ASP A 603 -21.89 10.99 30.59
N GLY A 604 -20.76 11.61 30.90
CA GLY A 604 -20.47 12.21 32.20
C GLY A 604 -20.04 11.22 33.29
N VAL A 605 -20.07 9.93 33.02
CA VAL A 605 -19.66 8.90 34.00
C VAL A 605 -18.15 8.76 34.00
N GLU A 606 -17.54 8.93 35.18
CA GLU A 606 -16.09 8.76 35.32
C GLU A 606 -15.67 7.29 35.13
N ARG A 607 -14.72 7.06 34.23
CA ARG A 607 -14.12 5.75 33.96
C ARG A 607 -12.72 5.85 33.36
N MET A 608 -11.86 4.89 33.74
CA MET A 608 -10.56 4.70 33.10
C MET A 608 -10.74 3.87 31.82
N LEU A 609 -10.26 4.38 30.68
CA LEU A 609 -10.30 3.71 29.39
C LEU A 609 -8.90 3.65 28.78
N ASP A 610 -8.69 2.71 27.85
CA ASP A 610 -7.46 2.58 27.08
C ASP A 610 -7.78 2.86 25.61
N GLY A 611 -7.35 4.03 25.12
CA GLY A 611 -7.55 4.46 23.73
C GLY A 611 -6.55 3.86 22.73
N GLY A 612 -5.58 3.06 23.21
CA GLY A 612 -4.59 2.39 22.36
C GLY A 612 -3.48 3.31 21.88
N ALA A 613 -3.04 3.12 20.64
CA ALA A 613 -1.96 3.89 20.03
C ALA A 613 -2.18 5.40 20.13
N TRP A 614 -1.13 6.14 20.49
CA TRP A 614 -1.08 7.59 20.72
C TRP A 614 -1.84 8.09 21.95
N THR A 615 -2.91 7.44 22.39
CA THR A 615 -3.75 7.87 23.52
C THR A 615 -3.33 7.23 24.84
N SER A 616 -3.04 5.92 24.81
CA SER A 616 -2.83 5.11 26.03
C SER A 616 -4.04 5.18 26.97
N GLN A 617 -3.83 5.10 28.29
CA GLN A 617 -4.90 5.23 29.27
C GLN A 617 -5.32 6.69 29.48
N PHE A 618 -6.62 6.92 29.59
CA PHE A 618 -7.18 8.23 29.90
C PHE A 618 -8.43 8.09 30.80
N ILE A 619 -8.79 9.17 31.47
CA ILE A 619 -10.01 9.24 32.28
C ILE A 619 -11.07 9.93 31.43
N MET A 620 -12.19 9.25 31.15
CA MET A 620 -13.40 9.87 30.67
C MET A 620 -14.21 10.41 31.86
N SER A 621 -14.78 11.62 31.73
CA SER A 621 -15.60 12.22 32.78
C SER A 621 -16.61 13.22 32.16
N SER A 622 -17.33 13.99 32.94
CA SER A 622 -18.22 15.06 32.46
C SER A 622 -17.49 16.16 31.69
N SER A 623 -16.20 16.39 31.94
CA SER A 623 -15.39 17.42 31.31
C SER A 623 -14.24 16.88 30.45
N GLN A 624 -14.06 15.56 30.37
CA GLN A 624 -12.97 14.93 29.63
C GLN A 624 -13.46 13.78 28.76
N ALA A 625 -13.09 13.79 27.49
CA ALA A 625 -13.26 12.69 26.54
C ALA A 625 -11.90 12.22 26.04
N GLU A 626 -11.85 11.23 25.13
CA GLU A 626 -10.61 10.73 24.55
C GLU A 626 -9.79 11.89 23.93
N PRO A 627 -8.51 12.08 24.35
CA PRO A 627 -7.76 13.29 23.97
C PRO A 627 -7.23 13.25 22.54
N ARG A 628 -7.03 12.08 21.95
CA ARG A 628 -6.54 11.86 20.59
C ARG A 628 -6.84 10.45 20.11
N GLY A 629 -6.67 10.21 18.83
CA GLY A 629 -6.90 8.95 18.13
C GLY A 629 -7.22 9.20 16.68
N TYR A 630 -6.99 8.23 15.82
CA TYR A 630 -7.43 8.31 14.44
C TYR A 630 -8.87 7.83 14.35
N LEU A 631 -9.76 8.72 13.91
CA LEU A 631 -11.18 8.42 13.85
C LEU A 631 -11.57 7.84 12.49
N ALA A 632 -12.48 6.88 12.51
CA ALA A 632 -13.26 6.45 11.35
C ALA A 632 -14.72 6.37 11.75
N GLY A 633 -15.64 6.67 10.83
CA GLY A 633 -17.05 6.71 11.20
C GLY A 633 -17.99 6.32 10.07
N VAL A 634 -19.10 5.68 10.46
CA VAL A 634 -20.19 5.32 9.56
C VAL A 634 -21.53 5.51 10.28
N GLN A 635 -22.56 5.96 9.54
CA GLN A 635 -23.93 5.86 9.99
C GLN A 635 -24.58 4.64 9.38
N ALA A 636 -25.09 3.74 10.21
CA ALA A 636 -25.85 2.59 9.78
C ALA A 636 -27.27 3.00 9.29
N PRO A 637 -27.95 2.19 8.45
CA PRO A 637 -29.27 2.53 7.93
C PRO A 637 -30.36 2.74 8.98
N ASP A 638 -30.16 2.24 10.21
CA ASP A 638 -31.08 2.49 11.33
C ASP A 638 -30.88 3.84 12.03
N GLY A 639 -29.91 4.65 11.54
CA GLY A 639 -29.56 5.95 12.09
C GLY A 639 -28.52 5.91 13.20
N THR A 640 -28.06 4.73 13.62
CA THR A 640 -26.98 4.59 14.60
C THR A 640 -25.66 5.06 13.98
N ILE A 641 -24.93 5.89 14.70
CA ILE A 641 -23.62 6.41 14.33
C ILE A 641 -22.56 5.59 15.07
N HIS A 642 -21.60 5.09 14.33
CA HIS A 642 -20.48 4.33 14.84
C HIS A 642 -19.18 5.07 14.55
N ILE A 643 -18.43 5.41 15.60
CA ILE A 643 -17.10 6.03 15.52
C ILE A 643 -16.10 5.06 16.14
N LEU A 644 -15.06 4.74 15.39
CA LEU A 644 -13.87 4.05 15.90
C LEU A 644 -12.77 5.07 16.14
N SER A 645 -12.13 5.00 17.29
CA SER A 645 -10.82 5.62 17.53
C SER A 645 -9.70 4.60 17.26
N SER A 646 -8.47 4.82 17.73
CA SER A 646 -7.40 3.84 17.54
C SER A 646 -7.70 2.46 18.19
N ARG A 647 -8.55 2.41 19.21
CA ARG A 647 -8.90 1.16 19.91
C ARG A 647 -10.36 1.05 20.32
N LEU A 648 -11.04 2.17 20.52
CA LEU A 648 -12.39 2.21 21.08
C LEU A 648 -13.45 2.42 20.00
N HIS A 649 -14.62 1.80 20.21
CA HIS A 649 -15.82 1.97 19.43
C HIS A 649 -16.85 2.74 20.23
N TYR A 650 -17.29 3.87 19.71
CA TYR A 650 -18.36 4.73 20.21
C TYR A 650 -19.61 4.53 19.39
N GLN A 651 -20.76 4.45 20.06
CA GLN A 651 -22.04 4.20 19.42
C GLN A 651 -23.11 5.15 19.98
N PHE A 652 -23.72 5.96 19.11
CA PHE A 652 -24.70 6.96 19.48
C PHE A 652 -25.61 7.27 18.28
N ASN A 653 -26.56 8.22 18.44
CA ASN A 653 -27.43 8.69 17.37
C ASN A 653 -27.59 10.22 17.39
N LEU A 654 -28.26 10.77 16.35
CA LEU A 654 -28.51 12.20 16.24
C LEU A 654 -29.33 12.74 17.45
N ALA A 655 -30.31 11.97 17.97
CA ALA A 655 -31.11 12.40 19.11
C ALA A 655 -30.25 12.64 20.34
N TRP A 656 -29.25 11.77 20.62
CA TRP A 656 -28.30 11.99 21.71
C TRP A 656 -27.44 13.26 21.50
N ILE A 657 -27.05 13.58 20.28
CA ILE A 657 -26.26 14.80 20.01
C ILE A 657 -27.08 16.05 20.36
N LEU A 658 -28.40 16.00 20.12
CA LEU A 658 -29.32 17.13 20.31
C LEU A 658 -29.85 17.28 21.73
N GLU A 659 -29.68 16.26 22.58
CA GLU A 659 -30.03 16.32 24.02
C GLU A 659 -29.03 17.19 24.80
#